data_700c623aa95f36348763c2560f80cb5a
#
_entry.id   700c623aa95f36348763c2560f80cb5a
#
_cell.length_a   1.000
_cell.length_b   1.000
_cell.length_c   1.000
_cell.angle_alpha   90.00
_cell.angle_beta   90.00
_cell.angle_gamma   90.00
#
_symmetry.space_group_name_H-M   'P 1'
#
loop_
_entity.id
_entity.type
_entity.pdbx_description
1 polymer ?
#
loop_
_entity_poly.entity_id
_entity_poly.type
_entity_poly.pdbx_seq_one_letter_code
_entity_poly.pdbx_strand_id
1 'polypeptide(L)'
;MNEIFCKHLLEYRKRAGYSQKDMSGKLLIEESLYSQYENGTAEPGFDALIRIADVLKCSLDELFGRSGDYKRDTSGSSVMLREEAVQYGSPRAKKKVLIGLQDFRRVRELHAYYVDKTMMIGEFLNSPYQITLITRPRRFGKTMNMSMLAEFLDCTKDSKAIFEGTNISRTEWMVELNQCPVIFLSFLNTKSDCSKGLFELIGETVTKEYERYYSLISDSMLSDREKEKFNKIYRALADIRNMESWRICIIESIRTLCEVLSIYYGKNVYLLIDEYDTPFMSANMNGYYSEVRSVLAGFLSTSLKGNPYLERAMLTGIQRVAKENIFSGLNNLTVLTVNDSEYEDCFGFTEEEVRKLLDDFDLELTDEVKEMYDGYRFGNKDIYNPWSAINYAVRKRLAPYWVNTAENSILKDALRERGTTFEKEYNKLIETGEITTVVSLTTAYYEHQSDASLWGLMVNAGMLTMKENLGDDYYTLRIPNQEVWSAFRELTAFSLQIDEEDMQKLFMELIRGNIDEFAERYQNILLTLPSYHDLQCENSYHMMVLGMCVFQQKNYIIESNRENGNGRADLLMRAKRSGYPNMMLEFKYTKDKKEDLDKLAASAVEQMKDKKYDVNLDTPVYYIGLAHCGKQAVIHYQKS
;
A
#
# COMPACT_ATOMS: atom_id res chain seq x y z
N MET A 1 13.54 8.79 -29.72
CA MET A 1 12.54 9.78 -29.25
C MET A 1 11.44 9.97 -30.31
N ASN A 2 10.22 10.33 -29.91
CA ASN A 2 9.10 10.54 -30.85
C ASN A 2 9.36 11.79 -31.71
N GLU A 3 9.48 11.64 -33.03
CA GLU A 3 9.72 12.75 -33.98
C GLU A 3 8.65 13.86 -33.88
N ILE A 4 7.43 13.49 -33.51
CA ILE A 4 6.32 14.41 -33.30
C ILE A 4 6.61 15.34 -32.11
N PHE A 5 7.13 14.79 -31.01
CA PHE A 5 7.50 15.58 -29.84
C PHE A 5 8.59 16.62 -30.18
N CYS A 6 9.66 16.21 -30.84
CA CYS A 6 10.75 17.13 -31.22
C CYS A 6 10.26 18.28 -32.10
N LYS A 7 9.41 17.97 -33.07
CA LYS A 7 8.82 18.96 -33.96
C LYS A 7 7.92 19.94 -33.19
N HIS A 8 7.03 19.43 -32.34
CA HIS A 8 6.15 20.28 -31.56
C HIS A 8 6.92 21.10 -30.52
N LEU A 9 7.92 20.54 -29.86
CA LEU A 9 8.77 21.27 -28.92
C LEU A 9 9.42 22.51 -29.61
N LEU A 10 9.97 22.32 -30.79
CA LEU A 10 10.53 23.39 -31.61
C LEU A 10 9.48 24.44 -32.04
N GLU A 11 8.30 23.98 -32.47
CA GLU A 11 7.20 24.87 -32.90
C GLU A 11 6.66 25.70 -31.74
N TYR A 12 6.39 25.09 -30.57
CA TYR A 12 5.88 25.79 -29.40
C TYR A 12 6.91 26.78 -28.83
N ARG A 13 8.21 26.42 -28.82
CA ARG A 13 9.26 27.38 -28.42
C ARG A 13 9.29 28.59 -29.33
N LYS A 14 9.30 28.39 -30.67
CA LYS A 14 9.29 29.50 -31.63
C LYS A 14 8.03 30.36 -31.52
N ARG A 15 6.87 29.73 -31.30
CA ARG A 15 5.59 30.44 -31.07
C ARG A 15 5.59 31.25 -29.80
N ALA A 16 6.27 30.79 -28.75
CA ALA A 16 6.46 31.52 -27.50
C ALA A 16 7.52 32.62 -27.58
N GLY A 17 8.26 32.73 -28.70
CA GLY A 17 9.30 33.74 -28.91
C GLY A 17 10.60 33.48 -28.16
N TYR A 18 10.86 32.26 -27.70
CA TYR A 18 12.05 31.93 -26.92
C TYR A 18 13.18 31.37 -27.80
N SER A 19 14.42 31.77 -27.49
CA SER A 19 15.64 31.10 -27.99
C SER A 19 15.88 29.78 -27.22
N GLN A 20 16.76 28.90 -27.72
CA GLN A 20 17.17 27.71 -26.97
C GLN A 20 17.81 28.08 -25.63
N LYS A 21 18.57 29.18 -25.60
CA LYS A 21 19.20 29.73 -24.39
C LYS A 21 18.16 30.25 -23.38
N ASP A 22 17.07 30.88 -23.85
CA ASP A 22 15.98 31.32 -22.95
C ASP A 22 15.28 30.12 -22.32
N MET A 23 15.03 29.08 -23.11
CA MET A 23 14.42 27.85 -22.61
C MET A 23 15.30 27.11 -21.61
N SER A 24 16.59 26.96 -21.92
CA SER A 24 17.53 26.32 -21.00
C SER A 24 17.63 27.05 -19.66
N GLY A 25 17.65 28.39 -19.69
CA GLY A 25 17.63 29.22 -18.47
C GLY A 25 16.34 29.08 -17.66
N LYS A 26 15.16 28.99 -18.32
CA LYS A 26 13.87 28.80 -17.65
C LYS A 26 13.70 27.38 -17.07
N LEU A 27 14.30 26.39 -17.70
CA LEU A 27 14.26 24.99 -17.28
C LEU A 27 15.40 24.64 -16.30
N LEU A 28 16.35 25.55 -16.07
CA LEU A 28 17.55 25.33 -15.24
C LEU A 28 18.38 24.12 -15.71
N ILE A 29 18.59 24.01 -17.04
CA ILE A 29 19.41 22.98 -17.67
C ILE A 29 20.45 23.63 -18.60
N GLU A 30 21.43 22.85 -19.05
CA GLU A 30 22.40 23.33 -20.05
C GLU A 30 21.75 23.52 -21.43
N GLU A 31 22.16 24.54 -22.18
CA GLU A 31 21.66 24.82 -23.53
C GLU A 31 21.92 23.65 -24.49
N SER A 32 23.04 22.97 -24.33
CA SER A 32 23.40 21.75 -25.07
C SER A 32 22.35 20.63 -24.86
N LEU A 33 21.90 20.42 -23.63
CA LEU A 33 20.90 19.42 -23.29
C LEU A 33 19.51 19.77 -23.86
N TYR A 34 19.12 21.06 -23.80
CA TYR A 34 17.87 21.50 -24.42
C TYR A 34 17.87 21.29 -25.93
N SER A 35 19.01 21.62 -26.58
CA SER A 35 19.21 21.36 -28.02
C SER A 35 19.10 19.86 -28.35
N GLN A 36 19.61 18.99 -27.49
CA GLN A 36 19.46 17.53 -27.67
C GLN A 36 18.01 17.06 -27.57
N TYR A 37 17.17 17.70 -26.75
CA TYR A 37 15.75 17.41 -26.69
C TYR A 37 15.03 17.79 -28.01
N GLU A 38 15.33 18.94 -28.60
CA GLU A 38 14.74 19.34 -29.89
C GLU A 38 15.22 18.48 -31.05
N ASN A 39 16.48 18.03 -31.02
CA ASN A 39 17.08 17.20 -32.06
C ASN A 39 16.82 15.69 -31.88
N GLY A 40 16.19 15.30 -30.79
CA GLY A 40 15.87 13.90 -30.51
C GLY A 40 17.02 13.00 -30.08
N THR A 41 18.18 13.58 -29.73
CA THR A 41 19.37 12.84 -29.29
C THR A 41 19.42 12.57 -27.79
N ALA A 42 18.57 13.25 -26.99
CA ALA A 42 18.34 12.96 -25.59
C ALA A 42 16.82 13.01 -25.29
N GLU A 43 16.37 12.23 -24.30
CA GLU A 43 14.97 12.24 -23.85
C GLU A 43 14.83 13.04 -22.57
N PRO A 44 13.89 14.02 -22.48
CA PRO A 44 13.61 14.71 -21.25
C PRO A 44 12.94 13.75 -20.27
N GLY A 45 13.43 13.73 -19.03
CA GLY A 45 12.76 13.03 -17.92
C GLY A 45 11.40 13.64 -17.60
N PHE A 46 10.58 12.94 -16.82
CA PHE A 46 9.18 13.31 -16.55
C PHE A 46 9.06 14.74 -15.98
N ASP A 47 9.92 15.11 -15.04
CA ASP A 47 9.95 16.47 -14.47
C ASP A 47 10.33 17.54 -15.49
N ALA A 48 11.25 17.24 -16.42
CA ALA A 48 11.61 18.13 -17.50
C ALA A 48 10.44 18.33 -18.49
N LEU A 49 9.69 17.29 -18.79
CA LEU A 49 8.48 17.36 -19.64
C LEU A 49 7.42 18.27 -19.04
N ILE A 50 7.16 18.15 -17.74
CA ILE A 50 6.20 19.01 -17.02
C ILE A 50 6.67 20.47 -17.09
N ARG A 51 7.93 20.75 -16.78
CA ARG A 51 8.48 22.13 -16.83
C ARG A 51 8.46 22.71 -18.24
N ILE A 52 8.75 21.91 -19.25
CA ILE A 52 8.66 22.33 -20.67
C ILE A 52 7.23 22.73 -21.01
N ALA A 53 6.24 21.92 -20.65
CA ALA A 53 4.82 22.19 -20.87
C ALA A 53 4.37 23.48 -20.18
N ASP A 54 4.80 23.68 -18.91
CA ASP A 54 4.48 24.87 -18.13
C ASP A 54 5.08 26.15 -18.74
N VAL A 55 6.36 26.12 -19.13
CA VAL A 55 7.07 27.26 -19.72
C VAL A 55 6.45 27.62 -21.08
N LEU A 56 6.08 26.62 -21.88
CA LEU A 56 5.51 26.81 -23.21
C LEU A 56 3.98 27.02 -23.18
N LYS A 57 3.35 26.88 -22.00
CA LYS A 57 1.90 27.00 -21.79
C LYS A 57 1.09 26.09 -22.73
N CYS A 58 1.54 24.86 -22.89
CA CYS A 58 0.89 23.83 -23.68
C CYS A 58 0.71 22.55 -22.83
N SER A 59 -0.20 21.68 -23.25
CA SER A 59 -0.38 20.38 -22.61
C SER A 59 0.67 19.37 -23.09
N LEU A 60 0.92 18.32 -22.31
CA LEU A 60 1.75 17.20 -22.76
C LEU A 60 1.14 16.52 -23.99
N ASP A 61 -0.18 16.43 -24.08
CA ASP A 61 -0.87 15.87 -25.25
C ASP A 61 -0.60 16.68 -26.53
N GLU A 62 -0.57 18.02 -26.43
CA GLU A 62 -0.18 18.88 -27.54
C GLU A 62 1.30 18.68 -27.93
N LEU A 63 2.21 18.51 -26.97
CA LEU A 63 3.61 18.22 -27.24
C LEU A 63 3.80 16.86 -27.92
N PHE A 64 3.00 15.86 -27.57
CA PHE A 64 3.07 14.52 -28.16
C PHE A 64 2.14 14.31 -29.37
N GLY A 65 1.46 15.38 -29.83
CA GLY A 65 0.61 15.34 -31.03
C GLY A 65 -0.69 14.56 -30.87
N ARG A 66 -1.18 14.43 -29.66
CA ARG A 66 -2.47 13.80 -29.33
C ARG A 66 -3.58 14.85 -29.24
N SER A 67 -3.91 15.51 -30.36
CA SER A 67 -4.96 16.52 -30.40
C SER A 67 -6.34 15.87 -30.46
N GLY A 68 -7.06 15.88 -29.33
CA GLY A 68 -8.52 15.79 -29.28
C GLY A 68 -9.08 17.18 -29.03
N ASP A 69 -10.17 17.57 -29.75
CA ASP A 69 -10.79 18.89 -29.69
C ASP A 69 -11.17 19.35 -28.30
N TYR A 70 -10.37 20.23 -27.70
CA TYR A 70 -10.72 20.97 -26.48
C TYR A 70 -10.74 22.47 -26.79
N LYS A 71 -11.94 23.06 -26.79
CA LYS A 71 -12.14 24.53 -26.89
C LYS A 71 -11.64 25.18 -25.60
N ARG A 72 -10.74 26.16 -25.74
CA ARG A 72 -10.27 27.03 -24.64
C ARG A 72 -11.28 28.13 -24.35
N ASP A 73 -11.68 28.25 -23.08
CA ASP A 73 -12.20 29.50 -22.53
C ASP A 73 -11.05 30.27 -21.87
N THR A 74 -10.80 31.48 -22.40
CA THR A 74 -9.78 32.40 -21.89
C THR A 74 -10.40 33.37 -20.90
N SER A 75 -10.34 33.07 -19.61
CA SER A 75 -10.40 34.09 -18.56
C SER A 75 -9.49 33.64 -17.39
N GLY A 76 -8.56 34.54 -17.05
CA GLY A 76 -7.42 34.24 -16.18
C GLY A 76 -7.79 33.80 -14.79
N SER A 77 -7.19 32.71 -14.39
CA SER A 77 -6.91 32.33 -12.99
C SER A 77 -5.94 31.16 -12.97
N SER A 78 -5.06 31.16 -11.99
CA SER A 78 -4.00 30.21 -11.65
C SER A 78 -4.27 28.76 -12.07
N VAL A 79 -3.28 28.15 -12.75
CA VAL A 79 -3.29 26.74 -13.16
C VAL A 79 -3.22 25.86 -11.91
N MET A 80 -4.37 25.43 -11.41
CA MET A 80 -4.47 24.23 -10.61
C MET A 80 -4.59 23.04 -11.57
N LEU A 81 -3.86 21.97 -11.30
CA LEU A 81 -4.10 20.67 -11.92
C LEU A 81 -5.58 20.30 -11.70
N ARG A 82 -6.38 20.42 -12.76
CA ARG A 82 -7.75 19.91 -12.74
C ARG A 82 -7.67 18.39 -12.91
N GLU A 83 -7.85 17.65 -11.83
CA GLU A 83 -8.37 16.30 -11.93
C GLU A 83 -9.76 16.39 -12.55
N GLU A 84 -9.94 15.80 -13.72
CA GLU A 84 -11.23 15.78 -14.41
C GLU A 84 -12.25 15.01 -13.58
N ALA A 85 -13.28 15.72 -13.11
CA ALA A 85 -14.48 15.09 -12.59
C ALA A 85 -15.23 14.44 -13.77
N VAL A 86 -15.14 13.13 -13.90
CA VAL A 86 -15.92 12.35 -14.89
C VAL A 86 -17.40 12.51 -14.54
N GLN A 87 -18.15 13.25 -15.38
CA GLN A 87 -19.58 13.42 -15.20
C GLN A 87 -20.35 12.24 -15.83
N TYR A 88 -20.97 11.40 -14.97
CA TYR A 88 -21.94 10.38 -15.41
C TYR A 88 -23.38 10.87 -15.21
N GLY A 89 -24.20 10.71 -16.25
CA GLY A 89 -25.58 11.18 -16.28
C GLY A 89 -26.56 10.19 -15.67
N SER A 90 -27.25 10.63 -14.63
CA SER A 90 -28.50 10.11 -14.12
C SER A 90 -29.30 11.30 -13.52
N PRO A 91 -30.65 11.26 -13.45
CA PRO A 91 -31.47 12.39 -12.95
C PRO A 91 -31.32 12.67 -11.45
N ARG A 92 -30.60 11.86 -10.67
CA ARG A 92 -30.16 12.18 -9.32
C ARG A 92 -28.90 13.04 -9.40
N ALA A 93 -28.83 14.14 -8.64
CA ALA A 93 -27.67 15.03 -8.61
C ALA A 93 -26.38 14.22 -8.51
N LYS A 94 -25.50 14.34 -9.51
CA LYS A 94 -24.27 13.54 -9.63
C LYS A 94 -23.40 13.78 -8.42
N LYS A 95 -23.16 12.72 -7.61
CA LYS A 95 -22.26 12.79 -6.47
C LYS A 95 -20.82 12.88 -6.99
N LYS A 96 -20.15 13.98 -6.67
CA LYS A 96 -18.76 14.24 -7.09
C LYS A 96 -17.82 13.40 -6.25
N VAL A 97 -17.05 12.49 -6.85
CA VAL A 97 -15.96 11.76 -6.18
C VAL A 97 -14.62 12.40 -6.53
N LEU A 98 -13.79 12.63 -5.52
CA LEU A 98 -12.42 13.10 -5.68
C LEU A 98 -11.48 12.01 -5.14
N ILE A 99 -11.05 11.12 -6.03
CA ILE A 99 -10.14 10.03 -5.69
C ILE A 99 -8.79 10.61 -5.29
N GLY A 100 -8.25 10.19 -4.13
CA GLY A 100 -6.95 10.63 -3.63
C GLY A 100 -6.97 11.87 -2.75
N LEU A 101 -8.09 12.58 -2.64
CA LEU A 101 -8.21 13.71 -1.71
C LEU A 101 -8.25 13.20 -0.27
N GLN A 102 -7.33 13.68 0.56
CA GLN A 102 -7.14 13.23 1.95
C GLN A 102 -7.43 14.31 2.99
N ASP A 103 -7.74 15.52 2.56
CA ASP A 103 -8.07 16.67 3.41
C ASP A 103 -9.58 16.74 3.62
N PHE A 104 -10.02 16.56 4.88
CA PHE A 104 -11.46 16.52 5.23
C PHE A 104 -12.18 17.84 4.92
N ARG A 105 -11.58 19.00 5.25
CA ARG A 105 -12.17 20.32 4.95
C ARG A 105 -12.44 20.46 3.46
N ARG A 106 -11.46 20.14 2.61
CA ARG A 106 -11.61 20.24 1.16
C ARG A 106 -12.65 19.27 0.61
N VAL A 107 -12.75 18.04 1.17
CA VAL A 107 -13.80 17.07 0.80
C VAL A 107 -15.18 17.69 1.03
N ARG A 108 -15.37 18.32 2.19
CA ARG A 108 -16.67 18.93 2.57
C ARG A 108 -16.98 20.21 1.79
N GLU A 109 -16.01 21.11 1.63
CA GLU A 109 -16.18 22.37 0.87
C GLU A 109 -16.48 22.13 -0.61
N LEU A 110 -15.88 21.09 -1.19
CA LEU A 110 -16.11 20.69 -2.58
C LEU A 110 -17.37 19.83 -2.77
N HIS A 111 -18.11 19.56 -1.69
CA HIS A 111 -19.26 18.66 -1.68
C HIS A 111 -18.95 17.29 -2.31
N ALA A 112 -17.71 16.81 -2.09
CA ALA A 112 -17.30 15.51 -2.58
C ALA A 112 -17.98 14.38 -1.80
N TYR A 113 -18.10 13.22 -2.43
CA TYR A 113 -18.66 12.04 -1.78
C TYR A 113 -17.80 11.65 -0.57
N TYR A 114 -18.44 11.48 0.56
CA TYR A 114 -17.81 11.12 1.82
C TYR A 114 -18.63 10.05 2.54
N VAL A 115 -17.99 8.96 2.94
CA VAL A 115 -18.55 7.96 3.85
C VAL A 115 -18.31 8.46 5.27
N ASP A 116 -19.39 8.72 6.00
CA ASP A 116 -19.34 9.44 7.27
C ASP A 116 -18.74 8.59 8.41
N LYS A 117 -17.53 8.93 8.80
CA LYS A 117 -16.79 8.34 9.93
C LYS A 117 -16.66 9.31 11.12
N THR A 118 -17.47 10.37 11.15
CA THR A 118 -17.34 11.43 12.18
C THR A 118 -17.58 10.93 13.60
N MET A 119 -18.26 9.81 13.80
CA MET A 119 -18.43 9.21 15.14
C MET A 119 -17.11 8.76 15.78
N MET A 120 -16.07 8.54 15.00
CA MET A 120 -14.69 8.31 15.50
C MET A 120 -14.23 9.43 16.46
N ILE A 121 -14.70 10.65 16.25
CA ILE A 121 -14.38 11.80 17.12
C ILE A 121 -14.91 11.56 18.53
N GLY A 122 -16.17 11.10 18.66
CA GLY A 122 -16.77 10.78 19.95
C GLY A 122 -16.03 9.61 20.64
N GLU A 123 -15.63 8.60 19.88
CA GLU A 123 -14.84 7.48 20.41
C GLU A 123 -13.47 7.95 20.92
N PHE A 124 -12.78 8.83 20.18
CA PHE A 124 -11.52 9.43 20.60
C PHE A 124 -11.67 10.30 21.87
N LEU A 125 -12.68 11.14 21.93
CA LEU A 125 -12.91 12.02 23.08
C LEU A 125 -13.28 11.24 24.35
N ASN A 126 -14.02 10.13 24.19
CA ASN A 126 -14.42 9.25 25.29
C ASN A 126 -13.40 8.16 25.65
N SER A 127 -12.32 8.03 24.86
CA SER A 127 -11.30 7.00 25.09
C SER A 127 -10.65 7.13 26.48
N PRO A 128 -10.38 6.03 27.22
CA PRO A 128 -9.64 6.08 28.48
C PRO A 128 -8.13 6.29 28.27
N TYR A 129 -7.65 6.22 27.04
CA TYR A 129 -6.22 6.25 26.70
C TYR A 129 -5.75 7.68 26.44
N GLN A 130 -4.64 8.07 27.05
CA GLN A 130 -4.01 9.36 26.77
C GLN A 130 -3.29 9.35 25.43
N ILE A 131 -2.62 8.25 25.10
CA ILE A 131 -1.88 8.11 23.84
C ILE A 131 -2.36 6.84 23.13
N THR A 132 -2.90 7.00 21.95
CA THR A 132 -3.39 5.89 21.11
C THR A 132 -2.56 5.81 19.82
N LEU A 133 -1.98 4.65 19.56
CA LEU A 133 -1.36 4.32 18.28
C LEU A 133 -2.28 3.36 17.53
N ILE A 134 -2.76 3.76 16.37
CA ILE A 134 -3.62 2.93 15.51
C ILE A 134 -2.80 2.43 14.32
N THR A 135 -2.68 1.12 14.20
CA THR A 135 -2.06 0.49 13.04
C THR A 135 -3.14 -0.10 12.12
N ARG A 136 -3.18 0.40 10.89
CA ARG A 136 -4.10 -0.08 9.84
C ARG A 136 -3.36 -0.12 8.51
N PRO A 137 -3.74 -1.00 7.57
CA PRO A 137 -3.12 -1.04 6.26
C PRO A 137 -3.23 0.28 5.50
N ARG A 138 -2.45 0.43 4.44
CA ARG A 138 -2.52 1.60 3.56
C ARG A 138 -3.87 1.69 2.85
N ARG A 139 -4.34 2.93 2.58
CA ARG A 139 -5.59 3.22 1.87
C ARG A 139 -6.89 2.88 2.64
N PHE A 140 -6.80 2.64 3.95
CA PHE A 140 -7.97 2.44 4.82
C PHE A 140 -8.47 3.73 5.50
N GLY A 141 -8.11 4.91 5.01
CA GLY A 141 -8.67 6.19 5.44
C GLY A 141 -7.96 6.85 6.64
N LYS A 142 -6.75 6.39 7.06
CA LYS A 142 -6.01 6.96 8.20
C LYS A 142 -5.86 8.48 8.12
N THR A 143 -5.24 8.98 7.06
CA THR A 143 -4.99 10.42 6.86
C THR A 143 -6.27 11.25 6.82
N MET A 144 -7.34 10.74 6.17
CA MET A 144 -8.65 11.41 6.13
C MET A 144 -9.23 11.57 7.53
N ASN A 145 -9.22 10.51 8.33
CA ASN A 145 -9.73 10.53 9.70
C ASN A 145 -8.89 11.42 10.63
N MET A 146 -7.56 11.41 10.46
CA MET A 146 -6.68 12.31 11.21
C MET A 146 -6.92 13.78 10.83
N SER A 147 -7.11 14.07 9.54
CA SER A 147 -7.49 15.41 9.06
C SER A 147 -8.86 15.86 9.60
N MET A 148 -9.83 14.93 9.64
CA MET A 148 -11.16 15.17 10.22
C MET A 148 -11.08 15.49 11.72
N LEU A 149 -10.29 14.71 12.47
CA LEU A 149 -10.11 14.93 13.90
C LEU A 149 -9.41 16.26 14.19
N ALA A 150 -8.36 16.59 13.44
CA ALA A 150 -7.69 17.89 13.52
C ALA A 150 -8.65 19.04 13.17
N GLU A 151 -9.49 18.87 12.16
CA GLU A 151 -10.47 19.84 11.74
C GLU A 151 -11.53 20.10 12.82
N PHE A 152 -11.96 19.05 13.52
CA PHE A 152 -12.97 19.17 14.57
C PHE A 152 -12.42 19.87 15.83
N LEU A 153 -11.23 19.50 16.28
CA LEU A 153 -10.70 19.93 17.57
C LEU A 153 -10.08 21.33 17.55
N ASP A 154 -9.49 21.74 16.42
CA ASP A 154 -8.59 22.89 16.32
C ASP A 154 -9.30 24.24 16.54
N CYS A 155 -8.99 24.91 17.65
CA CYS A 155 -9.55 26.21 18.02
C CYS A 155 -9.14 27.37 17.12
N THR A 156 -8.17 27.18 16.21
CA THR A 156 -7.79 28.19 15.21
C THR A 156 -8.68 28.18 13.98
N LYS A 157 -9.64 27.24 13.92
CA LYS A 157 -10.54 27.02 12.78
C LYS A 157 -11.99 27.38 13.11
N ASP A 158 -12.76 27.63 12.07
CA ASP A 158 -14.22 27.64 12.11
C ASP A 158 -14.72 26.49 11.22
N SER A 159 -15.21 25.45 11.87
CA SER A 159 -15.56 24.18 11.19
C SER A 159 -17.03 23.83 11.31
N LYS A 160 -17.88 24.72 11.86
CA LYS A 160 -19.31 24.41 12.07
C LYS A 160 -20.01 23.99 10.78
N ALA A 161 -19.81 24.72 9.68
CA ALA A 161 -20.40 24.40 8.38
C ALA A 161 -19.81 23.10 7.78
N ILE A 162 -18.55 22.77 8.11
CA ILE A 162 -17.86 21.58 7.61
C ILE A 162 -18.50 20.31 8.19
N PHE A 163 -18.95 20.34 9.44
CA PHE A 163 -19.58 19.20 10.10
C PHE A 163 -21.10 19.16 9.97
N GLU A 164 -21.72 20.17 9.37
CA GLU A 164 -23.17 20.20 9.18
C GLU A 164 -23.65 18.99 8.38
N GLY A 165 -24.70 18.31 8.89
CA GLY A 165 -25.29 17.14 8.26
C GLY A 165 -24.51 15.82 8.44
N THR A 166 -23.40 15.83 9.18
CA THR A 166 -22.68 14.61 9.58
C THR A 166 -23.30 13.96 10.83
N ASN A 167 -22.92 12.72 11.13
CA ASN A 167 -23.44 11.99 12.29
C ASN A 167 -23.08 12.68 13.61
N ILE A 168 -21.84 13.15 13.76
CA ILE A 168 -21.36 13.85 14.96
C ILE A 168 -22.15 15.13 15.22
N SER A 169 -22.64 15.80 14.16
CA SER A 169 -23.39 17.06 14.29
C SER A 169 -24.70 16.95 15.09
N ARG A 170 -25.17 15.71 15.31
CA ARG A 170 -26.40 15.41 16.04
C ARG A 170 -26.13 14.93 17.47
N THR A 171 -24.89 14.99 17.92
CA THR A 171 -24.46 14.49 19.23
C THR A 171 -24.06 15.62 20.17
N GLU A 172 -23.94 15.31 21.46
CA GLU A 172 -23.43 16.22 22.48
C GLU A 172 -21.96 16.62 22.26
N TRP A 173 -21.20 15.83 21.52
CA TRP A 173 -19.78 16.10 21.22
C TRP A 173 -19.55 17.41 20.46
N MET A 174 -20.59 18.00 19.88
CA MET A 174 -20.49 19.30 19.20
C MET A 174 -20.09 20.46 20.14
N VAL A 175 -20.16 20.29 21.45
CA VAL A 175 -19.66 21.26 22.42
C VAL A 175 -18.14 21.40 22.36
N GLU A 176 -17.44 20.33 21.93
CA GLU A 176 -15.97 20.28 21.81
C GLU A 176 -15.46 20.81 20.45
N LEU A 177 -16.38 21.18 19.54
CA LEU A 177 -15.98 21.68 18.22
C LEU A 177 -15.16 22.95 18.32
N ASN A 178 -13.95 22.90 17.75
CA ASN A 178 -12.98 24.02 17.70
C ASN A 178 -12.65 24.62 19.09
N GLN A 179 -12.50 23.74 20.09
CA GLN A 179 -12.28 24.19 21.46
C GLN A 179 -10.82 24.14 21.93
N CYS A 180 -9.95 23.37 21.31
CA CYS A 180 -8.61 23.09 21.84
C CYS A 180 -7.51 23.36 20.81
N PRO A 181 -6.30 23.75 21.24
CA PRO A 181 -5.17 23.83 20.34
C PRO A 181 -4.76 22.41 19.85
N VAL A 182 -4.42 22.32 18.56
CA VAL A 182 -4.04 21.05 17.90
C VAL A 182 -2.70 21.21 17.21
N ILE A 183 -1.79 20.27 17.43
CA ILE A 183 -0.59 20.09 16.62
C ILE A 183 -0.85 18.89 15.70
N PHE A 184 -0.78 19.08 14.38
CA PHE A 184 -1.00 18.04 13.40
C PHE A 184 0.24 17.85 12.51
N LEU A 185 0.91 16.72 12.66
CA LEU A 185 2.09 16.34 11.88
C LEU A 185 1.74 15.19 10.94
N SER A 186 2.05 15.31 9.66
CA SER A 186 1.98 14.19 8.73
C SER A 186 3.37 13.90 8.16
N PHE A 187 3.84 12.68 8.39
CA PHE A 187 5.12 12.20 7.87
C PHE A 187 4.98 11.45 6.54
N LEU A 188 3.85 11.56 5.87
CA LEU A 188 3.57 10.90 4.58
C LEU A 188 4.68 11.12 3.55
N ASN A 189 5.21 12.34 3.48
CA ASN A 189 6.22 12.76 2.50
C ASN A 189 7.66 12.77 3.07
N THR A 190 7.89 12.27 4.27
CA THR A 190 9.23 12.24 4.89
C THR A 190 10.00 10.99 4.49
N LYS A 191 10.38 10.92 3.21
CA LYS A 191 11.18 9.84 2.63
C LYS A 191 12.42 10.44 1.98
N SER A 192 13.59 9.85 2.26
CA SER A 192 14.88 10.29 1.71
C SER A 192 15.80 9.09 1.54
N ASP A 193 16.74 9.19 0.64
CA ASP A 193 17.83 8.23 0.42
C ASP A 193 18.99 8.39 1.41
N CYS A 194 18.99 9.47 2.22
CA CYS A 194 20.02 9.73 3.22
C CYS A 194 19.46 10.35 4.50
N SER A 195 20.19 10.19 5.62
CA SER A 195 19.80 10.69 6.94
C SER A 195 19.64 12.21 6.98
N LYS A 196 20.50 12.95 6.29
CA LYS A 196 20.44 14.42 6.26
C LYS A 196 19.15 14.91 5.60
N GLY A 197 18.80 14.39 4.42
CA GLY A 197 17.57 14.76 3.73
C GLY A 197 16.33 14.38 4.54
N LEU A 198 16.35 13.25 5.25
CA LEU A 198 15.27 12.86 6.15
C LEU A 198 15.10 13.88 7.30
N PHE A 199 16.19 14.31 7.92
CA PHE A 199 16.14 15.32 8.99
C PHE A 199 15.63 16.67 8.48
N GLU A 200 16.01 17.07 7.27
CA GLU A 200 15.48 18.29 6.61
C GLU A 200 13.94 18.21 6.48
N LEU A 201 13.41 17.11 5.95
CA LEU A 201 11.97 16.91 5.76
C LEU A 201 11.19 16.88 7.10
N ILE A 202 11.75 16.25 8.14
CA ILE A 202 11.16 16.25 9.48
C ILE A 202 11.17 17.67 10.04
N GLY A 203 12.30 18.37 9.93
CA GLY A 203 12.43 19.77 10.36
C GLY A 203 11.41 20.68 9.69
N GLU A 204 11.25 20.57 8.36
CA GLU A 204 10.24 21.32 7.60
C GLU A 204 8.80 21.02 8.08
N THR A 205 8.49 19.74 8.36
CA THR A 205 7.17 19.34 8.84
C THR A 205 6.85 20.00 10.18
N VAL A 206 7.79 20.00 11.11
CA VAL A 206 7.62 20.64 12.42
C VAL A 206 7.63 22.17 12.30
N THR A 207 8.49 22.74 11.44
CA THR A 207 8.56 24.20 11.21
C THR A 207 7.23 24.76 10.73
N LYS A 208 6.50 24.05 9.86
CA LYS A 208 5.15 24.46 9.39
C LYS A 208 4.15 24.61 10.54
N GLU A 209 4.22 23.76 11.56
CA GLU A 209 3.38 23.91 12.75
C GLU A 209 3.78 25.12 13.60
N TYR A 210 5.08 25.40 13.72
CA TYR A 210 5.55 26.64 14.36
C TYR A 210 5.11 27.89 13.58
N GLU A 211 5.15 27.88 12.24
CA GLU A 211 4.70 28.97 11.38
C GLU A 211 3.20 29.24 11.55
N ARG A 212 2.40 28.19 11.67
CA ARG A 212 0.96 28.31 11.90
C ARG A 212 0.63 29.10 13.16
N TYR A 213 1.46 28.99 14.19
CA TYR A 213 1.29 29.68 15.46
C TYR A 213 2.21 30.89 15.64
N TYR A 214 2.95 31.29 14.60
CA TYR A 214 3.96 32.35 14.71
C TYR A 214 3.40 33.70 15.16
N SER A 215 2.14 34.04 14.82
CA SER A 215 1.47 35.28 15.22
C SER A 215 1.33 35.42 16.74
N LEU A 216 1.28 34.29 17.49
CA LEU A 216 1.14 34.31 18.95
C LEU A 216 2.34 34.95 19.65
N ILE A 217 3.53 34.96 19.03
CA ILE A 217 4.75 35.52 19.62
C ILE A 217 4.61 37.05 19.84
N SER A 218 3.79 37.71 19.05
CA SER A 218 3.55 39.13 19.16
C SER A 218 2.54 39.50 20.25
N ASP A 219 1.86 38.52 20.83
CA ASP A 219 0.82 38.72 21.83
C ASP A 219 1.41 38.92 23.23
N SER A 220 0.77 39.75 24.04
CA SER A 220 1.13 40.04 25.42
C SER A 220 0.79 38.92 26.42
N MET A 221 -0.01 37.92 26.00
CA MET A 221 -0.35 36.74 26.80
C MET A 221 0.85 35.85 27.10
N LEU A 222 1.88 35.84 26.22
CA LEU A 222 3.11 35.10 26.40
C LEU A 222 4.19 35.97 27.04
N SER A 223 4.91 35.43 28.02
CA SER A 223 6.08 36.09 28.60
C SER A 223 7.27 36.03 27.62
N ASP A 224 8.29 36.87 27.88
CA ASP A 224 9.51 36.87 27.06
C ASP A 224 10.21 35.53 27.07
N ARG A 225 10.08 34.75 28.14
CA ARG A 225 10.65 33.40 28.26
C ARG A 225 10.03 32.40 27.27
N GLU A 226 8.71 32.35 27.18
CA GLU A 226 7.99 31.48 26.23
C GLU A 226 8.31 31.88 24.78
N LYS A 227 8.31 33.20 24.51
CA LYS A 227 8.68 33.75 23.20
C LYS A 227 10.11 33.38 22.79
N GLU A 228 11.05 33.45 23.72
CA GLU A 228 12.45 33.10 23.49
C GLU A 228 12.61 31.59 23.21
N LYS A 229 11.96 30.74 24.00
CA LYS A 229 11.95 29.28 23.78
C LYS A 229 11.42 28.93 22.40
N PHE A 230 10.27 29.48 22.02
CA PHE A 230 9.66 29.27 20.72
C PHE A 230 10.62 29.69 19.60
N ASN A 231 11.13 30.92 19.64
CA ASN A 231 12.02 31.47 18.63
C ASN A 231 13.34 30.71 18.52
N LYS A 232 13.89 30.22 19.64
CA LYS A 232 15.11 29.41 19.65
C LYS A 232 14.92 28.13 18.84
N ILE A 233 13.83 27.40 19.05
CA ILE A 233 13.54 26.15 18.34
C ILE A 233 13.23 26.45 16.88
N TYR A 234 12.34 27.41 16.60
CA TYR A 234 11.96 27.79 15.25
C TYR A 234 13.19 28.12 14.37
N ARG A 235 14.13 28.93 14.89
CA ARG A 235 15.36 29.28 14.18
C ARG A 235 16.30 28.09 14.00
N ALA A 236 16.42 27.24 15.02
CA ALA A 236 17.30 26.07 14.97
C ALA A 236 16.81 25.02 13.95
N LEU A 237 15.49 24.82 13.85
CA LEU A 237 14.92 23.87 12.87
C LEU A 237 15.16 24.32 11.42
N ALA A 238 15.26 25.63 11.17
CA ALA A 238 15.57 26.18 9.85
C ALA A 238 17.05 26.07 9.47
N ASP A 239 17.97 25.77 10.41
CA ASP A 239 19.41 25.69 10.15
C ASP A 239 20.03 24.34 10.49
N ILE A 240 19.90 23.39 9.57
CA ILE A 240 20.46 22.03 9.70
C ILE A 240 22.01 21.99 9.65
N ARG A 241 22.68 23.08 9.29
CA ARG A 241 24.15 23.13 9.28
C ARG A 241 24.76 22.93 10.66
N ASN A 242 24.05 23.35 11.71
CA ASN A 242 24.39 23.03 13.09
C ASN A 242 23.60 21.80 13.57
N MET A 243 24.00 20.61 13.11
CA MET A 243 23.30 19.35 13.36
C MET A 243 23.14 19.02 14.85
N GLU A 244 24.10 19.36 15.70
CA GLU A 244 24.00 19.10 17.15
C GLU A 244 22.89 19.93 17.80
N SER A 245 22.88 21.23 17.51
CA SER A 245 21.79 22.12 17.97
C SER A 245 20.45 21.73 17.40
N TRP A 246 20.40 21.36 16.11
CA TRP A 246 19.21 20.90 15.45
C TRP A 246 18.61 19.65 16.11
N ARG A 247 19.44 18.64 16.41
CA ARG A 247 19.00 17.39 17.09
C ARG A 247 18.40 17.65 18.47
N ILE A 248 18.97 18.54 19.25
CA ILE A 248 18.42 18.92 20.55
C ILE A 248 17.08 19.64 20.37
N CYS A 249 17.02 20.58 19.44
CA CYS A 249 15.83 21.38 19.22
C CYS A 249 14.67 20.59 18.64
N ILE A 250 14.92 19.64 17.72
CA ILE A 250 13.84 18.80 17.18
C ILE A 250 13.24 17.90 18.27
N ILE A 251 14.07 17.33 19.17
CA ILE A 251 13.60 16.49 20.28
C ILE A 251 12.68 17.27 21.21
N GLU A 252 12.99 18.52 21.53
CA GLU A 252 12.21 19.39 22.42
C GLU A 252 11.06 20.13 21.74
N SER A 253 11.01 20.10 20.41
CA SER A 253 10.14 20.99 19.62
C SER A 253 8.67 20.88 19.98
N ILE A 254 8.09 19.69 19.96
CA ILE A 254 6.65 19.51 20.18
C ILE A 254 6.27 19.78 21.63
N ARG A 255 7.10 19.37 22.59
CA ARG A 255 6.86 19.68 24.00
C ARG A 255 6.85 21.19 24.25
N THR A 256 7.81 21.92 23.68
CA THR A 256 7.86 23.38 23.78
C THR A 256 6.66 24.04 23.10
N LEU A 257 6.25 23.55 21.93
CA LEU A 257 5.06 24.06 21.25
C LEU A 257 3.81 23.80 22.10
N CYS A 258 3.65 22.60 22.67
CA CYS A 258 2.56 22.30 23.61
C CYS A 258 2.56 23.25 24.82
N GLU A 259 3.73 23.53 25.43
CA GLU A 259 3.86 24.49 26.56
C GLU A 259 3.33 25.87 26.15
N VAL A 260 3.80 26.42 25.03
CA VAL A 260 3.42 27.75 24.55
C VAL A 260 1.93 27.83 24.23
N LEU A 261 1.40 26.83 23.54
CA LEU A 261 -0.02 26.80 23.17
C LEU A 261 -0.93 26.62 24.38
N SER A 262 -0.55 25.76 25.33
CA SER A 262 -1.32 25.55 26.54
C SER A 262 -1.39 26.81 27.41
N ILE A 263 -0.29 27.57 27.54
CA ILE A 263 -0.25 28.83 28.25
C ILE A 263 -1.13 29.88 27.56
N TYR A 264 -1.04 29.97 26.22
CA TYR A 264 -1.78 30.96 25.43
C TYR A 264 -3.29 30.72 25.45
N TYR A 265 -3.72 29.47 25.16
CA TYR A 265 -5.14 29.12 25.06
C TYR A 265 -5.79 28.72 26.38
N GLY A 266 -5.00 28.52 27.46
CA GLY A 266 -5.48 28.03 28.75
C GLY A 266 -6.06 26.62 28.72
N LYS A 267 -5.71 25.82 27.67
CA LYS A 267 -6.14 24.44 27.46
C LYS A 267 -4.97 23.58 26.99
N ASN A 268 -4.98 22.33 27.40
CA ASN A 268 -3.99 21.36 26.93
C ASN A 268 -4.15 21.07 25.43
N VAL A 269 -3.10 20.56 24.81
CA VAL A 269 -2.95 20.40 23.36
C VAL A 269 -3.29 18.98 22.95
N TYR A 270 -4.02 18.83 21.85
CA TYR A 270 -4.12 17.55 21.14
C TYR A 270 -2.98 17.41 20.14
N LEU A 271 -2.25 16.28 20.21
CA LEU A 271 -1.16 15.96 19.28
C LEU A 271 -1.58 14.84 18.35
N LEU A 272 -1.62 15.10 17.07
CA LEU A 272 -1.99 14.16 16.03
C LEU A 272 -0.80 13.93 15.10
N ILE A 273 -0.36 12.66 14.95
CA ILE A 273 0.78 12.29 14.11
C ILE A 273 0.35 11.22 13.11
N ASP A 274 0.25 11.59 11.84
CA ASP A 274 -0.09 10.69 10.76
C ASP A 274 1.16 10.08 10.10
N GLU A 275 1.10 8.76 9.77
CA GLU A 275 2.20 7.99 9.15
C GLU A 275 3.51 8.10 9.95
N TYR A 276 3.43 7.97 11.29
CA TYR A 276 4.56 8.16 12.22
C TYR A 276 5.75 7.24 11.94
N ASP A 277 5.52 6.08 11.34
CA ASP A 277 6.49 5.04 11.04
C ASP A 277 7.21 5.24 9.69
N THR A 278 6.73 6.13 8.83
CA THR A 278 7.31 6.41 7.50
C THR A 278 8.80 6.82 7.56
N PRO A 279 9.26 7.72 8.47
CA PRO A 279 10.67 8.06 8.57
C PRO A 279 11.56 6.87 8.94
N PHE A 280 11.07 5.99 9.84
CA PHE A 280 11.79 4.78 10.24
C PHE A 280 11.89 3.77 9.11
N MET A 281 10.80 3.57 8.38
CA MET A 281 10.76 2.68 7.21
C MET A 281 11.71 3.16 6.11
N SER A 282 11.69 4.47 5.80
CA SER A 282 12.60 5.07 4.82
C SER A 282 14.07 4.87 5.20
N ALA A 283 14.41 5.11 6.46
CA ALA A 283 15.76 4.94 6.97
C ALA A 283 16.24 3.48 6.93
N ASN A 284 15.34 2.52 7.22
CA ASN A 284 15.67 1.10 7.14
C ASN A 284 15.92 0.66 5.70
N MET A 285 15.03 1.01 4.77
CA MET A 285 15.14 0.65 3.35
C MET A 285 16.43 1.19 2.70
N ASN A 286 16.92 2.35 3.16
CA ASN A 286 18.11 2.99 2.63
C ASN A 286 19.38 2.78 3.50
N GLY A 287 19.31 1.90 4.52
CA GLY A 287 20.47 1.44 5.29
C GLY A 287 21.04 2.43 6.33
N TYR A 288 20.33 3.53 6.64
CA TYR A 288 20.79 4.52 7.63
C TYR A 288 19.93 4.59 8.91
N TYR A 289 19.18 3.51 9.21
CA TYR A 289 18.29 3.43 10.38
C TYR A 289 18.98 3.76 11.71
N SER A 290 20.20 3.25 11.92
CA SER A 290 20.98 3.49 13.15
C SER A 290 21.31 4.97 13.39
N GLU A 291 21.43 5.78 12.34
CA GLU A 291 21.76 7.20 12.42
C GLU A 291 20.57 8.05 12.91
N VAL A 292 19.36 7.66 12.53
CA VAL A 292 18.15 8.45 12.79
C VAL A 292 17.33 7.96 13.97
N ARG A 293 17.46 6.68 14.32
CA ARG A 293 16.64 6.03 15.36
C ARG A 293 16.61 6.78 16.68
N SER A 294 17.78 7.20 17.19
CA SER A 294 17.89 7.87 18.49
C SER A 294 17.20 9.24 18.49
N VAL A 295 17.29 9.99 17.39
CA VAL A 295 16.66 11.31 17.25
C VAL A 295 15.15 11.18 17.18
N LEU A 296 14.65 10.25 16.33
CA LEU A 296 13.21 9.99 16.20
C LEU A 296 12.61 9.43 17.49
N ALA A 297 13.33 8.54 18.18
CA ALA A 297 12.92 8.01 19.47
C ALA A 297 12.84 9.12 20.54
N GLY A 298 13.85 9.99 20.59
CA GLY A 298 13.87 11.15 21.48
C GLY A 298 12.72 12.12 21.18
N PHE A 299 12.50 12.42 19.90
CA PHE A 299 11.40 13.28 19.45
C PHE A 299 10.03 12.76 19.92
N LEU A 300 9.71 11.49 19.64
CA LEU A 300 8.43 10.90 20.06
C LEU A 300 8.32 10.78 21.59
N SER A 301 9.39 10.31 22.26
CA SER A 301 9.37 10.15 23.70
C SER A 301 9.17 11.48 24.43
N THR A 302 9.89 12.53 24.05
CA THR A 302 9.78 13.86 24.69
C THR A 302 8.42 14.51 24.41
N SER A 303 7.88 14.30 23.22
CA SER A 303 6.56 14.84 22.85
C SER A 303 5.42 14.20 23.65
N LEU A 304 5.52 12.89 23.94
CA LEU A 304 4.43 12.08 24.45
C LEU A 304 4.56 11.77 25.95
N LYS A 305 5.78 11.47 26.43
CA LYS A 305 5.99 11.00 27.81
C LYS A 305 6.03 12.13 28.80
N GLY A 306 5.14 12.09 29.80
CA GLY A 306 5.17 13.06 30.89
C GLY A 306 5.09 14.50 30.42
N ASN A 307 4.45 14.76 29.31
CA ASN A 307 4.17 16.11 28.80
C ASN A 307 2.92 16.65 29.48
N PRO A 308 3.04 17.60 30.44
CA PRO A 308 1.92 18.07 31.24
C PRO A 308 0.96 18.97 30.42
N TYR A 309 1.38 19.41 29.25
CA TYR A 309 0.62 20.26 28.36
C TYR A 309 -0.14 19.47 27.27
N LEU A 310 0.02 18.13 27.28
CA LEU A 310 -0.64 17.24 26.34
C LEU A 310 -1.96 16.75 26.92
N GLU A 311 -3.06 16.99 26.23
CA GLU A 311 -4.38 16.44 26.59
C GLU A 311 -4.44 14.97 26.15
N ARG A 312 -4.34 14.72 24.86
CA ARG A 312 -4.30 13.39 24.24
C ARG A 312 -3.43 13.41 23.00
N ALA A 313 -3.00 12.22 22.58
CA ALA A 313 -2.34 12.03 21.30
C ALA A 313 -2.96 10.84 20.55
N MET A 314 -3.05 10.99 19.24
CA MET A 314 -3.32 9.90 18.31
C MET A 314 -2.21 9.82 17.28
N LEU A 315 -1.66 8.62 17.12
CA LEU A 315 -0.67 8.30 16.09
C LEU A 315 -1.27 7.29 15.14
N THR A 316 -0.98 7.40 13.85
CA THR A 316 -1.35 6.40 12.85
C THR A 316 -0.14 5.93 12.08
N GLY A 317 -0.13 4.64 11.71
CA GLY A 317 0.93 4.00 10.93
C GLY A 317 0.51 2.64 10.40
N ILE A 318 1.47 1.91 9.86
CA ILE A 318 1.30 0.52 9.39
C ILE A 318 1.78 -0.45 10.46
N GLN A 319 2.92 -0.14 11.11
CA GLN A 319 3.54 -1.01 12.10
C GLN A 319 3.82 -0.26 13.40
N ARG A 320 3.92 -1.01 14.49
CA ARG A 320 4.52 -0.50 15.73
C ARG A 320 6.03 -0.54 15.60
N VAL A 321 6.68 0.61 15.67
CA VAL A 321 8.13 0.72 15.71
C VAL A 321 8.60 0.49 17.15
N ALA A 322 9.45 -0.51 17.33
CA ALA A 322 10.28 -0.89 18.46
C ALA A 322 9.72 -1.13 19.86
N LYS A 323 10.09 -2.32 20.33
CA LYS A 323 10.02 -2.73 21.74
C LYS A 323 11.03 -2.02 22.64
N GLU A 324 12.19 -1.63 22.16
CA GLU A 324 13.30 -1.48 23.10
C GLU A 324 13.67 -0.05 23.52
N ASN A 325 13.27 1.04 22.87
CA ASN A 325 13.64 2.37 23.36
C ASN A 325 12.76 3.55 22.91
N ILE A 326 11.83 3.38 21.96
CA ILE A 326 10.97 4.50 21.57
C ILE A 326 9.76 4.58 22.50
N PHE A 327 9.14 3.43 22.78
CA PHE A 327 7.94 3.33 23.58
C PHE A 327 8.11 2.56 24.90
N SER A 328 9.27 1.97 25.19
CA SER A 328 9.53 1.23 26.45
C SER A 328 9.40 2.11 27.71
N GLY A 329 9.48 3.42 27.53
CA GLY A 329 9.25 4.38 28.59
C GLY A 329 7.85 5.00 28.61
N LEU A 330 6.96 4.68 27.66
CA LEU A 330 5.59 5.19 27.57
C LEU A 330 4.63 4.19 28.22
N ASN A 331 4.40 4.32 29.53
CA ASN A 331 3.45 3.46 30.25
C ASN A 331 1.98 3.77 29.89
N ASN A 332 1.74 4.87 29.16
CA ASN A 332 0.42 5.38 28.79
C ASN A 332 0.10 5.25 27.30
N LEU A 333 0.92 4.50 26.54
CA LEU A 333 0.66 4.20 25.12
C LEU A 333 -0.19 2.94 24.97
N THR A 334 -1.32 3.06 24.34
CA THR A 334 -2.13 1.92 23.87
C THR A 334 -1.97 1.75 22.38
N VAL A 335 -1.64 0.53 21.96
CA VAL A 335 -1.50 0.17 20.54
C VAL A 335 -2.71 -0.63 20.12
N LEU A 336 -3.44 -0.12 19.15
CA LEU A 336 -4.64 -0.74 18.59
C LEU A 336 -4.33 -1.23 17.17
N THR A 337 -4.36 -2.54 17.01
CA THR A 337 -4.08 -3.25 15.77
C THR A 337 -5.39 -3.62 15.06
N VAL A 338 -5.29 -4.31 13.94
CA VAL A 338 -6.47 -4.87 13.24
C VAL A 338 -7.22 -5.93 14.06
N ASN A 339 -6.66 -6.42 15.16
CA ASN A 339 -7.29 -7.43 16.04
C ASN A 339 -8.17 -6.80 17.15
N ASP A 340 -8.05 -5.49 17.37
CA ASP A 340 -8.73 -4.81 18.46
C ASP A 340 -10.10 -4.31 18.01
N SER A 341 -11.08 -4.34 18.92
CA SER A 341 -12.47 -3.93 18.65
C SER A 341 -12.66 -2.41 18.66
N GLU A 342 -11.75 -1.69 19.30
CA GLU A 342 -11.76 -0.24 19.28
C GLU A 342 -11.45 0.28 17.88
N TYR A 343 -12.20 1.26 17.39
CA TYR A 343 -12.10 1.84 16.06
C TYR A 343 -12.21 0.82 14.91
N GLU A 344 -12.88 -0.32 15.14
CA GLU A 344 -12.96 -1.44 14.17
C GLU A 344 -13.65 -1.05 12.85
N ASP A 345 -14.62 -0.13 12.90
CA ASP A 345 -15.34 0.38 11.71
C ASP A 345 -14.97 1.83 11.32
N CYS A 346 -14.08 2.45 12.08
CA CYS A 346 -13.64 3.82 11.78
C CYS A 346 -12.69 3.88 10.56
N PHE A 347 -11.93 2.80 10.33
CA PHE A 347 -10.95 2.69 9.25
C PHE A 347 -11.39 1.62 8.25
N GLY A 348 -11.64 2.04 7.01
CA GLY A 348 -12.23 1.17 5.99
C GLY A 348 -13.74 1.37 5.87
N PHE A 349 -14.39 0.56 5.04
CA PHE A 349 -15.84 0.60 4.83
C PHE A 349 -16.49 -0.70 5.28
N THR A 350 -17.61 -0.60 6.01
CA THR A 350 -18.47 -1.75 6.31
C THR A 350 -19.27 -2.16 5.08
N GLU A 351 -19.86 -3.36 5.07
CA GLU A 351 -20.71 -3.81 3.96
C GLU A 351 -21.90 -2.86 3.72
N GLU A 352 -22.50 -2.33 4.79
CA GLU A 352 -23.61 -1.37 4.69
C GLU A 352 -23.20 -0.08 3.99
N GLU A 353 -22.01 0.42 4.31
CA GLU A 353 -21.43 1.64 3.68
C GLU A 353 -21.08 1.39 2.22
N VAL A 354 -20.52 0.22 1.89
CA VAL A 354 -20.23 -0.16 0.50
C VAL A 354 -21.53 -0.33 -0.29
N ARG A 355 -22.54 -0.98 0.27
CA ARG A 355 -23.84 -1.11 -0.36
C ARG A 355 -24.44 0.25 -0.68
N LYS A 356 -24.42 1.17 0.29
CA LYS A 356 -24.87 2.55 0.09
C LYS A 356 -24.05 3.29 -0.94
N LEU A 357 -22.73 3.13 -0.92
CA LEU A 357 -21.84 3.71 -1.94
C LEU A 357 -22.24 3.22 -3.33
N LEU A 358 -22.41 1.91 -3.52
CA LEU A 358 -22.72 1.34 -4.82
C LEU A 358 -24.11 1.76 -5.31
N ASP A 359 -25.12 1.77 -4.42
CA ASP A 359 -26.48 2.27 -4.74
C ASP A 359 -26.45 3.73 -5.20
N ASP A 360 -25.62 4.57 -4.57
CA ASP A 360 -25.43 5.98 -4.93
C ASP A 360 -24.79 6.17 -6.33
N PHE A 361 -24.17 5.11 -6.89
CA PHE A 361 -23.55 5.09 -8.22
C PHE A 361 -24.28 4.17 -9.22
N ASP A 362 -25.52 3.76 -8.92
CA ASP A 362 -26.33 2.87 -9.75
C ASP A 362 -25.63 1.51 -9.99
N LEU A 363 -25.06 0.93 -8.92
CA LEU A 363 -24.39 -0.37 -8.92
C LEU A 363 -24.94 -1.25 -7.79
N GLU A 364 -24.86 -2.57 -7.97
CA GLU A 364 -25.21 -3.55 -6.96
C GLU A 364 -23.97 -4.20 -6.34
N LEU A 365 -24.07 -4.57 -5.06
CA LEU A 365 -23.06 -5.36 -4.39
C LEU A 365 -23.30 -6.84 -4.73
N THR A 366 -22.77 -7.27 -5.88
CA THR A 366 -22.84 -8.67 -6.36
C THR A 366 -21.82 -9.55 -5.67
N ASP A 367 -21.97 -10.89 -5.78
CA ASP A 367 -20.98 -11.83 -5.25
C ASP A 367 -19.61 -11.66 -5.90
N GLU A 368 -19.54 -11.29 -7.18
CA GLU A 368 -18.28 -10.99 -7.86
C GLU A 368 -17.55 -9.76 -7.27
N VAL A 369 -18.30 -8.74 -6.86
CA VAL A 369 -17.74 -7.55 -6.18
C VAL A 369 -17.23 -7.93 -4.79
N LYS A 370 -17.98 -8.79 -4.07
CA LYS A 370 -17.56 -9.33 -2.77
C LYS A 370 -16.28 -10.16 -2.91
N GLU A 371 -16.25 -11.13 -3.83
CA GLU A 371 -15.05 -11.93 -4.08
C GLU A 371 -13.82 -11.07 -4.39
N MET A 372 -14.03 -9.94 -5.06
CA MET A 372 -12.94 -9.06 -5.48
C MET A 372 -12.42 -8.17 -4.35
N TYR A 373 -13.29 -7.63 -3.46
CA TYR A 373 -12.92 -6.54 -2.56
C TYR A 373 -13.25 -6.77 -1.09
N ASP A 374 -14.10 -7.76 -0.74
CA ASP A 374 -14.42 -8.10 0.63
C ASP A 374 -13.30 -8.91 1.29
N GLY A 375 -13.44 -9.20 2.59
CA GLY A 375 -12.65 -10.21 3.27
C GLY A 375 -11.64 -9.72 4.27
N TYR A 376 -11.43 -8.40 4.43
CA TYR A 376 -10.69 -7.90 5.59
C TYR A 376 -11.53 -7.99 6.86
N ARG A 377 -10.85 -8.24 7.98
CA ARG A 377 -11.48 -8.26 9.28
C ARG A 377 -10.71 -7.39 10.26
N PHE A 378 -11.41 -6.41 10.86
CA PHE A 378 -10.87 -5.58 11.94
C PHE A 378 -11.74 -5.82 13.17
N GLY A 379 -11.13 -6.24 14.28
CA GLY A 379 -11.88 -6.68 15.45
C GLY A 379 -12.95 -7.71 15.09
N ASN A 380 -14.22 -7.33 15.24
CA ASN A 380 -15.39 -8.16 14.95
C ASN A 380 -16.10 -7.80 13.65
N LYS A 381 -15.60 -6.80 12.89
CA LYS A 381 -16.23 -6.28 11.67
C LYS A 381 -15.54 -6.75 10.40
N ASP A 382 -16.35 -7.10 9.41
CA ASP A 382 -15.88 -7.30 8.05
C ASP A 382 -15.78 -5.94 7.35
N ILE A 383 -14.62 -5.69 6.74
CA ILE A 383 -14.22 -4.36 6.25
C ILE A 383 -13.73 -4.45 4.81
N TYR A 384 -14.19 -3.53 3.99
CA TYR A 384 -13.73 -3.32 2.61
C TYR A 384 -12.65 -2.23 2.55
N ASN A 385 -11.74 -2.36 1.60
CA ASN A 385 -10.78 -1.30 1.31
C ASN A 385 -11.49 -0.10 0.63
N PRO A 386 -11.45 1.12 1.22
CA PRO A 386 -12.10 2.29 0.66
C PRO A 386 -11.62 2.66 -0.74
N TRP A 387 -10.31 2.53 -0.98
CA TRP A 387 -9.72 2.86 -2.27
C TRP A 387 -10.27 1.99 -3.39
N SER A 388 -10.37 0.69 -3.16
CA SER A 388 -10.88 -0.26 -4.15
C SER A 388 -12.37 -0.09 -4.38
N ALA A 389 -13.15 0.06 -3.29
CA ALA A 389 -14.60 0.28 -3.37
C ALA A 389 -14.95 1.58 -4.14
N ILE A 390 -14.27 2.68 -3.84
CA ILE A 390 -14.49 3.97 -4.52
C ILE A 390 -14.07 3.89 -5.99
N ASN A 391 -12.90 3.31 -6.30
CA ASN A 391 -12.46 3.17 -7.69
C ASN A 391 -13.43 2.30 -8.50
N TYR A 392 -13.95 1.21 -7.91
CA TYR A 392 -14.95 0.38 -8.56
C TYR A 392 -16.25 1.16 -8.81
N ALA A 393 -16.75 1.88 -7.80
CA ALA A 393 -17.98 2.69 -7.94
C ALA A 393 -17.86 3.71 -9.09
N VAL A 394 -16.69 4.37 -9.23
CA VAL A 394 -16.46 5.38 -10.27
C VAL A 394 -16.22 4.75 -11.64
N ARG A 395 -15.38 3.73 -11.72
CA ARG A 395 -14.91 3.14 -12.99
C ARG A 395 -15.83 2.03 -13.52
N LYS A 396 -16.72 1.51 -12.68
CA LYS A 396 -17.68 0.43 -13.01
C LYS A 396 -17.00 -0.82 -13.61
N ARG A 397 -15.76 -1.08 -13.22
CA ARG A 397 -14.94 -2.20 -13.70
C ARG A 397 -14.26 -2.89 -12.54
N LEU A 398 -14.38 -4.21 -12.46
CA LEU A 398 -13.61 -5.02 -11.49
C LEU A 398 -12.14 -5.06 -11.91
N ALA A 399 -11.26 -4.57 -11.06
CA ALA A 399 -9.81 -4.57 -11.26
C ALA A 399 -9.08 -4.44 -9.91
N PRO A 400 -7.82 -4.88 -9.81
CA PRO A 400 -7.03 -4.76 -8.58
C PRO A 400 -6.51 -3.33 -8.42
N TYR A 401 -7.28 -2.45 -7.79
CA TYR A 401 -6.94 -1.03 -7.63
C TYR A 401 -5.96 -0.75 -6.51
N TRP A 402 -6.08 -1.46 -5.39
CA TRP A 402 -5.25 -1.25 -4.21
C TRP A 402 -3.84 -1.80 -4.36
N VAL A 403 -3.70 -3.00 -4.91
CA VAL A 403 -2.43 -3.71 -5.06
C VAL A 403 -1.41 -2.92 -5.87
N ASN A 404 -1.85 -2.24 -6.92
CA ASN A 404 -0.99 -1.40 -7.76
C ASN A 404 -0.43 -0.15 -7.03
N THR A 405 -0.85 0.11 -5.80
CA THR A 405 -0.40 1.25 -4.98
C THR A 405 0.46 0.84 -3.79
N ALA A 406 0.63 -0.46 -3.53
CA ALA A 406 1.37 -0.96 -2.39
C ALA A 406 2.89 -1.03 -2.68
N GLU A 407 3.70 -0.52 -1.75
CA GLU A 407 5.16 -0.72 -1.78
C GLU A 407 5.46 -2.12 -1.22
N ASN A 408 5.68 -3.08 -2.12
CA ASN A 408 5.98 -4.48 -1.76
C ASN A 408 7.49 -4.74 -1.56
N SER A 409 8.33 -3.70 -1.60
CA SER A 409 9.80 -3.86 -1.54
C SER A 409 10.27 -4.56 -0.26
N ILE A 410 9.77 -4.13 0.91
CA ILE A 410 10.14 -4.75 2.18
C ILE A 410 9.72 -6.23 2.22
N LEU A 411 8.53 -6.56 1.69
CA LEU A 411 8.06 -7.94 1.60
C LEU A 411 8.91 -8.77 0.64
N LYS A 412 9.28 -8.20 -0.51
CA LYS A 412 10.14 -8.86 -1.49
C LYS A 412 11.52 -9.18 -0.90
N ASP A 413 12.13 -8.22 -0.20
CA ASP A 413 13.43 -8.42 0.43
C ASP A 413 13.34 -9.43 1.58
N ALA A 414 12.29 -9.35 2.40
CA ALA A 414 12.06 -10.28 3.49
C ALA A 414 11.85 -11.74 2.99
N LEU A 415 11.15 -11.93 1.88
CA LEU A 415 10.93 -13.26 1.30
C LEU A 415 12.22 -13.91 0.77
N ARG A 416 13.17 -13.11 0.27
CA ARG A 416 14.47 -13.63 -0.22
C ARG A 416 15.34 -14.24 0.86
N GLU A 417 15.22 -13.78 2.09
CA GLU A 417 16.10 -14.13 3.20
C GLU A 417 15.55 -15.28 4.07
N ARG A 418 14.43 -15.91 3.68
CA ARG A 418 13.73 -16.90 4.51
C ARG A 418 14.16 -18.34 4.24
N GLY A 419 14.11 -19.12 5.32
CA GLY A 419 14.44 -20.54 5.28
C GLY A 419 13.27 -21.46 4.90
N THR A 420 13.57 -22.75 4.81
CA THR A 420 12.64 -23.81 4.33
C THR A 420 11.34 -23.95 5.15
N THR A 421 11.33 -23.52 6.42
CA THR A 421 10.11 -23.58 7.27
C THR A 421 9.09 -22.57 6.81
N PHE A 422 9.49 -21.32 6.64
CA PHE A 422 8.61 -20.26 6.12
C PHE A 422 8.12 -20.60 4.72
N GLU A 423 8.99 -21.13 3.85
CA GLU A 423 8.63 -21.53 2.49
C GLU A 423 7.51 -22.57 2.47
N LYS A 424 7.56 -23.58 3.34
CA LYS A 424 6.49 -24.58 3.47
C LYS A 424 5.16 -23.96 3.91
N GLU A 425 5.21 -23.05 4.88
CA GLU A 425 4.03 -22.34 5.36
C GLU A 425 3.45 -21.42 4.29
N TYR A 426 4.31 -20.69 3.57
CA TYR A 426 3.91 -19.84 2.45
C TYR A 426 3.24 -20.63 1.32
N ASN A 427 3.83 -21.76 0.95
CA ASN A 427 3.25 -22.64 -0.07
C ASN A 427 1.89 -23.21 0.36
N LYS A 428 1.73 -23.56 1.64
CA LYS A 428 0.42 -23.97 2.18
C LYS A 428 -0.60 -22.83 2.10
N LEU A 429 -0.18 -21.60 2.39
CA LEU A 429 -1.04 -20.41 2.23
C LEU A 429 -1.47 -20.24 0.76
N ILE A 430 -0.55 -20.41 -0.19
CA ILE A 430 -0.85 -20.32 -1.64
C ILE A 430 -1.81 -21.43 -2.07
N GLU A 431 -1.65 -22.64 -1.54
CA GLU A 431 -2.52 -23.78 -1.84
C GLU A 431 -3.94 -23.57 -1.32
N THR A 432 -4.06 -23.24 -0.04
CA THR A 432 -5.35 -23.27 0.67
C THR A 432 -6.02 -21.90 0.80
N GLY A 433 -5.27 -20.81 0.57
CA GLY A 433 -5.66 -19.45 0.88
C GLY A 433 -5.61 -19.10 2.37
N GLU A 434 -5.25 -20.06 3.24
CA GLU A 434 -5.25 -19.93 4.69
C GLU A 434 -4.04 -20.62 5.33
N ILE A 435 -3.60 -20.07 6.49
CA ILE A 435 -2.55 -20.67 7.29
C ILE A 435 -2.77 -20.40 8.79
N THR A 436 -2.45 -21.37 9.63
CA THR A 436 -2.44 -21.20 11.09
C THR A 436 -0.98 -21.18 11.55
N THR A 437 -0.56 -20.06 12.13
CA THR A 437 0.83 -19.81 12.51
C THR A 437 0.94 -18.79 13.65
N VAL A 438 2.14 -18.64 14.21
CA VAL A 438 2.46 -17.59 15.19
C VAL A 438 2.64 -16.24 14.46
N VAL A 439 2.00 -15.19 14.98
CA VAL A 439 1.99 -13.86 14.36
C VAL A 439 2.36 -12.79 15.38
N SER A 440 3.36 -11.98 15.11
CA SER A 440 3.70 -10.80 15.92
C SER A 440 3.21 -9.52 15.27
N LEU A 441 2.05 -9.01 15.70
CA LEU A 441 1.47 -7.76 15.19
C LEU A 441 2.13 -6.51 15.74
N THR A 442 2.78 -6.63 16.90
CA THR A 442 3.31 -5.50 17.68
C THR A 442 4.81 -5.29 17.51
N THR A 443 5.47 -6.06 16.65
CA THR A 443 6.92 -5.97 16.41
C THR A 443 7.15 -5.60 14.94
N ALA A 444 7.90 -4.51 14.71
CA ALA A 444 8.31 -4.18 13.35
C ALA A 444 9.31 -5.22 12.81
N TYR A 445 9.06 -5.71 11.60
CA TYR A 445 9.88 -6.76 10.99
C TYR A 445 11.36 -6.39 10.92
N TYR A 446 11.69 -5.15 10.53
CA TYR A 446 13.07 -4.69 10.39
C TYR A 446 13.84 -4.54 11.73
N GLU A 447 13.14 -4.62 12.86
CA GLU A 447 13.77 -4.58 14.19
C GLU A 447 13.98 -5.97 14.78
N HIS A 448 13.13 -6.92 14.42
CA HIS A 448 13.25 -8.32 14.84
C HIS A 448 12.78 -9.23 13.70
N GLN A 449 13.75 -9.66 12.90
CA GLN A 449 13.51 -10.52 11.75
C GLN A 449 13.23 -11.95 12.20
N SER A 450 11.95 -12.32 12.24
CA SER A 450 11.45 -13.67 12.51
C SER A 450 10.30 -14.00 11.54
N ASP A 451 9.94 -15.27 11.41
CA ASP A 451 8.79 -15.67 10.62
C ASP A 451 7.49 -15.06 11.19
N ALA A 452 7.34 -15.06 12.53
CA ALA A 452 6.19 -14.45 13.19
C ALA A 452 6.05 -12.93 12.90
N SER A 453 7.17 -12.19 12.88
CA SER A 453 7.14 -10.76 12.55
C SER A 453 6.92 -10.51 11.05
N LEU A 454 7.33 -11.43 10.18
CA LEU A 454 7.02 -11.36 8.75
C LEU A 454 5.52 -11.61 8.48
N TRP A 455 4.92 -12.61 9.13
CA TRP A 455 3.47 -12.81 9.08
C TRP A 455 2.73 -11.58 9.60
N GLY A 456 3.20 -10.99 10.72
CA GLY A 456 2.67 -9.74 11.25
C GLY A 456 2.79 -8.55 10.28
N LEU A 457 3.92 -8.44 9.58
CA LEU A 457 4.11 -7.44 8.52
C LEU A 457 3.09 -7.62 7.39
N MET A 458 2.86 -8.86 6.93
CA MET A 458 1.89 -9.15 5.86
C MET A 458 0.45 -8.79 6.29
N VAL A 459 0.09 -9.03 7.55
CA VAL A 459 -1.22 -8.61 8.09
C VAL A 459 -1.32 -7.08 8.16
N ASN A 460 -0.32 -6.42 8.75
CA ASN A 460 -0.29 -4.97 8.91
C ASN A 460 -0.22 -4.22 7.55
N ALA A 461 0.40 -4.84 6.54
CA ALA A 461 0.42 -4.33 5.18
C ALA A 461 -0.90 -4.56 4.42
N GLY A 462 -1.82 -5.39 4.95
CA GLY A 462 -3.08 -5.73 4.31
C GLY A 462 -3.00 -6.84 3.25
N MET A 463 -1.88 -7.56 3.20
CA MET A 463 -1.73 -8.75 2.35
C MET A 463 -2.48 -9.95 2.91
N LEU A 464 -2.58 -10.03 4.22
CA LEU A 464 -3.34 -11.04 4.94
C LEU A 464 -4.34 -10.41 5.89
N THR A 465 -5.37 -11.15 6.24
CA THR A 465 -6.32 -10.78 7.29
C THR A 465 -6.42 -11.91 8.31
N MET A 466 -6.82 -11.57 9.53
CA MET A 466 -7.05 -12.56 10.57
C MET A 466 -8.44 -13.15 10.42
N LYS A 467 -8.52 -14.48 10.34
CA LYS A 467 -9.77 -15.24 10.33
C LYS A 467 -10.19 -15.62 11.75
N GLU A 468 -9.22 -16.08 12.56
CA GLU A 468 -9.46 -16.57 13.91
C GLU A 468 -8.26 -16.31 14.81
N ASN A 469 -8.51 -15.93 16.05
CA ASN A 469 -7.51 -15.81 17.11
C ASN A 469 -7.61 -17.05 18.02
N LEU A 470 -6.54 -17.85 18.05
CA LEU A 470 -6.49 -19.11 18.81
C LEU A 470 -5.81 -18.95 20.21
N GLY A 471 -5.38 -17.73 20.54
CA GLY A 471 -4.61 -17.45 21.76
C GLY A 471 -3.11 -17.65 21.60
N ASP A 472 -2.31 -17.15 22.57
CA ASP A 472 -0.84 -17.30 22.62
C ASP A 472 -0.13 -16.88 21.31
N ASP A 473 -0.56 -15.78 20.70
CA ASP A 473 -0.07 -15.27 19.41
C ASP A 473 -0.26 -16.23 18.22
N TYR A 474 -1.09 -17.30 18.35
CA TYR A 474 -1.50 -18.17 17.26
C TYR A 474 -2.74 -17.63 16.57
N TYR A 475 -2.68 -17.48 15.27
CA TYR A 475 -3.78 -16.99 14.44
C TYR A 475 -3.96 -17.84 13.19
N THR A 476 -5.21 -18.01 12.78
CA THR A 476 -5.52 -18.43 11.41
C THR A 476 -5.60 -17.18 10.55
N LEU A 477 -4.66 -17.08 9.62
CA LEU A 477 -4.58 -16.01 8.61
C LEU A 477 -5.19 -16.49 7.30
N ARG A 478 -5.75 -15.57 6.52
CA ARG A 478 -6.21 -15.85 5.15
C ARG A 478 -5.83 -14.71 4.19
N ILE A 479 -5.76 -15.04 2.91
CA ILE A 479 -5.72 -14.05 1.84
C ILE A 479 -7.11 -13.44 1.72
N PRO A 480 -7.27 -12.10 1.85
CA PRO A 480 -8.60 -11.49 1.99
C PRO A 480 -9.52 -11.75 0.79
N ASN A 481 -9.03 -11.51 -0.43
CA ASN A 481 -9.85 -11.46 -1.63
C ASN A 481 -9.04 -11.61 -2.93
N GLN A 482 -9.72 -11.62 -4.07
CA GLN A 482 -9.13 -11.77 -5.38
C GLN A 482 -8.18 -10.61 -5.77
N GLU A 483 -8.44 -9.40 -5.27
CA GLU A 483 -7.52 -8.28 -5.47
C GLU A 483 -6.15 -8.57 -4.87
N VAL A 484 -6.11 -9.05 -3.63
CA VAL A 484 -4.86 -9.37 -2.93
C VAL A 484 -4.18 -10.60 -3.50
N TRP A 485 -4.92 -11.58 -4.03
CA TRP A 485 -4.35 -12.69 -4.77
C TRP A 485 -3.46 -12.21 -5.94
N SER A 486 -3.79 -11.08 -6.57
CA SER A 486 -2.94 -10.51 -7.63
C SER A 486 -1.57 -10.07 -7.12
N ALA A 487 -1.48 -9.57 -5.87
CA ALA A 487 -0.19 -9.26 -5.24
C ALA A 487 0.63 -10.51 -4.91
N PHE A 488 -0.03 -11.58 -4.46
CA PHE A 488 0.66 -12.86 -4.24
C PHE A 488 1.24 -13.44 -5.53
N ARG A 489 0.56 -13.26 -6.69
CA ARG A 489 1.15 -13.62 -7.99
C ARG A 489 2.47 -12.88 -8.24
N GLU A 490 2.47 -11.57 -8.06
CA GLU A 490 3.68 -10.75 -8.22
C GLU A 490 4.80 -11.18 -7.25
N LEU A 491 4.47 -11.40 -5.97
CA LEU A 491 5.43 -11.87 -4.96
C LEU A 491 5.99 -13.26 -5.30
N THR A 492 5.16 -14.18 -5.79
CA THR A 492 5.58 -15.51 -6.18
C THR A 492 6.49 -15.47 -7.42
N ALA A 493 6.13 -14.70 -8.44
CA ALA A 493 6.98 -14.47 -9.61
C ALA A 493 8.36 -13.93 -9.22
N PHE A 494 8.35 -12.93 -8.33
CA PHE A 494 9.57 -12.35 -7.80
C PHE A 494 10.42 -13.36 -6.99
N SER A 495 9.80 -14.15 -6.11
CA SER A 495 10.49 -15.19 -5.33
C SER A 495 11.12 -16.26 -6.22
N LEU A 496 10.44 -16.66 -7.27
CA LEU A 496 10.92 -17.61 -8.26
C LEU A 496 11.89 -16.98 -9.28
N GLN A 497 12.04 -15.65 -9.27
CA GLN A 497 12.80 -14.88 -10.25
C GLN A 497 12.36 -15.14 -11.71
N ILE A 498 11.06 -15.29 -11.90
CA ILE A 498 10.42 -15.54 -13.20
C ILE A 498 9.56 -14.33 -13.55
N ASP A 499 9.54 -13.96 -14.83
CA ASP A 499 8.66 -12.90 -15.30
C ASP A 499 7.18 -13.30 -15.21
N GLU A 500 6.34 -12.39 -14.73
CA GLU A 500 4.90 -12.63 -14.59
C GLU A 500 4.23 -12.94 -15.95
N GLU A 501 4.69 -12.30 -17.02
CA GLU A 501 4.17 -12.50 -18.37
C GLU A 501 4.49 -13.92 -18.87
N ASP A 502 5.68 -14.43 -18.58
CA ASP A 502 6.08 -15.81 -18.93
C ASP A 502 5.25 -16.84 -18.17
N MET A 503 4.94 -16.58 -16.89
CA MET A 503 4.04 -17.43 -16.11
C MET A 503 2.62 -17.45 -16.67
N GLN A 504 2.08 -16.28 -17.04
CA GLN A 504 0.75 -16.21 -17.64
C GLN A 504 0.71 -16.95 -18.97
N LYS A 505 1.72 -16.79 -19.82
CA LYS A 505 1.85 -17.49 -21.10
C LYS A 505 1.94 -19.01 -20.90
N LEU A 506 2.76 -19.47 -19.94
CA LEU A 506 2.90 -20.88 -19.60
C LEU A 506 1.52 -21.55 -19.36
N PHE A 507 0.75 -21.00 -18.45
CA PHE A 507 -0.56 -21.57 -18.12
C PHE A 507 -1.61 -21.39 -19.21
N MET A 508 -1.51 -20.34 -20.02
CA MET A 508 -2.41 -20.19 -21.17
C MET A 508 -2.22 -21.30 -22.19
N GLU A 509 -0.98 -21.73 -22.46
CA GLU A 509 -0.72 -22.87 -23.35
C GLU A 509 -1.26 -24.17 -22.77
N LEU A 510 -1.08 -24.38 -21.45
CA LEU A 510 -1.65 -25.54 -20.77
C LEU A 510 -3.19 -25.60 -20.87
N ILE A 511 -3.87 -24.46 -20.63
CA ILE A 511 -5.33 -24.35 -20.70
C ILE A 511 -5.84 -24.60 -22.11
N ARG A 512 -5.10 -24.15 -23.15
CA ARG A 512 -5.44 -24.37 -24.54
C ARG A 512 -5.19 -25.82 -25.00
N GLY A 513 -4.46 -26.60 -24.20
CA GLY A 513 -4.04 -27.94 -24.56
C GLY A 513 -2.84 -27.98 -25.51
N ASN A 514 -2.09 -26.88 -25.62
CA ASN A 514 -0.86 -26.79 -26.40
C ASN A 514 0.32 -27.31 -25.56
N ILE A 515 0.38 -28.63 -25.35
CA ILE A 515 1.30 -29.23 -24.37
C ILE A 515 2.76 -29.10 -24.80
N ASP A 516 3.04 -29.16 -26.09
CA ASP A 516 4.42 -29.02 -26.60
C ASP A 516 4.96 -27.61 -26.30
N GLU A 517 4.16 -26.56 -26.54
CA GLU A 517 4.48 -25.18 -26.21
C GLU A 517 4.62 -24.98 -24.68
N PHE A 518 3.73 -25.61 -23.91
CA PHE A 518 3.83 -25.61 -22.44
C PHE A 518 5.15 -26.23 -21.98
N ALA A 519 5.53 -27.41 -22.54
CA ALA A 519 6.75 -28.10 -22.19
C ALA A 519 8.00 -27.27 -22.53
N GLU A 520 8.03 -26.64 -23.70
CA GLU A 520 9.13 -25.74 -24.10
C GLU A 520 9.27 -24.54 -23.14
N ARG A 521 8.16 -23.87 -22.83
CA ARG A 521 8.16 -22.73 -21.88
C ARG A 521 8.57 -23.16 -20.48
N TYR A 522 8.05 -24.29 -20.02
CA TYR A 522 8.41 -24.84 -18.71
C TYR A 522 9.90 -25.17 -18.62
N GLN A 523 10.46 -25.80 -19.66
CA GLN A 523 11.88 -26.08 -19.76
C GLN A 523 12.73 -24.81 -19.76
N ASN A 524 12.30 -23.77 -20.46
CA ASN A 524 13.00 -22.47 -20.47
C ASN A 524 12.99 -21.83 -19.08
N ILE A 525 11.87 -21.88 -18.35
CA ILE A 525 11.77 -21.41 -16.98
C ILE A 525 12.78 -22.15 -16.08
N LEU A 526 12.83 -23.48 -16.14
CA LEU A 526 13.79 -24.27 -15.35
C LEU A 526 15.25 -23.87 -15.63
N LEU A 527 15.60 -23.56 -16.87
CA LEU A 527 16.94 -23.15 -17.26
C LEU A 527 17.31 -21.75 -16.67
N THR A 528 16.35 -20.85 -16.56
CA THR A 528 16.57 -19.48 -16.06
C THR A 528 16.62 -19.39 -14.53
N LEU A 529 16.12 -20.38 -13.79
CA LEU A 529 16.16 -20.38 -12.33
C LEU A 529 17.61 -20.24 -11.81
N PRO A 530 17.88 -19.32 -10.86
CA PRO A 530 19.24 -18.98 -10.44
C PRO A 530 19.94 -20.11 -9.68
N SER A 531 19.21 -20.93 -8.93
CA SER A 531 19.76 -22.07 -8.19
C SER A 531 18.93 -23.33 -8.43
N TYR A 532 19.57 -24.40 -8.95
CA TYR A 532 18.95 -25.71 -9.02
C TYR A 532 19.29 -26.56 -7.77
N HIS A 533 20.14 -26.05 -6.88
CA HIS A 533 20.53 -26.80 -5.67
C HIS A 533 19.33 -27.07 -4.76
N ASP A 534 18.28 -26.27 -4.88
CA ASP A 534 17.03 -26.43 -4.14
C ASP A 534 16.08 -27.44 -4.83
N LEU A 535 16.30 -27.74 -6.11
CA LEU A 535 15.52 -28.69 -6.90
C LEU A 535 16.17 -30.11 -6.91
N GLN A 536 16.25 -30.75 -5.73
CA GLN A 536 16.95 -32.04 -5.56
C GLN A 536 16.04 -33.25 -5.29
N CYS A 537 14.74 -33.07 -5.27
CA CYS A 537 13.76 -34.12 -5.04
C CYS A 537 12.42 -33.75 -5.71
N GLU A 538 11.57 -34.77 -5.89
CA GLU A 538 10.22 -34.63 -6.48
C GLU A 538 9.40 -33.52 -5.83
N ASN A 539 9.44 -33.47 -4.50
CA ASN A 539 8.69 -32.43 -3.73
C ASN A 539 9.13 -31.00 -4.05
N SER A 540 10.41 -30.77 -4.41
CA SER A 540 10.88 -29.42 -4.75
C SER A 540 10.24 -28.90 -6.04
N TYR A 541 10.09 -29.74 -7.06
CA TYR A 541 9.42 -29.38 -8.32
C TYR A 541 7.92 -29.22 -8.12
N HIS A 542 7.30 -30.11 -7.33
CA HIS A 542 5.91 -30.00 -6.94
C HIS A 542 5.63 -28.65 -6.27
N MET A 543 6.41 -28.26 -5.27
CA MET A 543 6.26 -27.01 -4.55
C MET A 543 6.49 -25.79 -5.46
N MET A 544 7.44 -25.86 -6.37
CA MET A 544 7.67 -24.80 -7.37
C MET A 544 6.46 -24.62 -8.29
N VAL A 545 5.93 -25.71 -8.85
CA VAL A 545 4.75 -25.65 -9.74
C VAL A 545 3.50 -25.23 -8.97
N LEU A 546 3.35 -25.69 -7.73
CA LEU A 546 2.27 -25.24 -6.84
C LEU A 546 2.31 -23.71 -6.63
N GLY A 547 3.50 -23.15 -6.36
CA GLY A 547 3.70 -21.70 -6.30
C GLY A 547 3.31 -21.00 -7.60
N MET A 548 3.67 -21.59 -8.75
CA MET A 548 3.27 -21.06 -10.06
C MET A 548 1.75 -21.08 -10.26
N CYS A 549 1.03 -22.04 -9.68
CA CYS A 549 -0.43 -22.17 -9.82
C CYS A 549 -1.22 -21.00 -9.23
N VAL A 550 -0.60 -20.13 -8.41
CA VAL A 550 -1.23 -18.90 -7.92
C VAL A 550 -1.79 -18.04 -9.06
N PHE A 551 -1.18 -18.10 -10.24
CA PHE A 551 -1.64 -17.39 -11.45
C PHE A 551 -2.99 -17.91 -11.96
N GLN A 552 -3.42 -19.09 -11.56
CA GLN A 552 -4.66 -19.73 -12.00
C GLN A 552 -5.76 -19.77 -10.95
N GLN A 553 -5.56 -19.25 -9.75
CA GLN A 553 -6.53 -19.24 -8.65
C GLN A 553 -7.89 -18.63 -9.03
N LYS A 554 -7.92 -17.71 -9.99
CA LYS A 554 -9.16 -17.13 -10.51
C LYS A 554 -10.01 -18.15 -11.27
N ASN A 555 -9.39 -19.06 -11.98
CA ASN A 555 -10.05 -19.99 -12.90
C ASN A 555 -10.14 -21.42 -12.32
N TYR A 556 -9.31 -21.74 -11.34
CA TYR A 556 -9.17 -23.08 -10.77
C TYR A 556 -9.17 -23.08 -9.25
N ILE A 557 -9.69 -24.15 -8.68
CA ILE A 557 -9.41 -24.58 -7.31
C ILE A 557 -8.15 -25.44 -7.39
N ILE A 558 -7.11 -25.08 -6.65
CA ILE A 558 -5.84 -25.79 -6.61
C ILE A 558 -5.85 -26.69 -5.38
N GLU A 559 -5.65 -27.99 -5.57
CA GLU A 559 -5.61 -29.00 -4.51
C GLU A 559 -4.30 -29.78 -4.62
N SER A 560 -3.48 -29.76 -3.58
CA SER A 560 -2.19 -30.44 -3.53
C SER A 560 -2.26 -31.62 -2.56
N ASN A 561 -1.63 -32.74 -2.91
CA ASN A 561 -1.51 -33.93 -2.07
C ASN A 561 -2.86 -34.44 -1.51
N ARG A 562 -3.96 -34.25 -2.22
CA ARG A 562 -5.30 -34.67 -1.79
C ARG A 562 -5.56 -36.13 -2.14
N GLU A 563 -6.19 -36.83 -1.20
CA GLU A 563 -6.67 -38.18 -1.46
C GLU A 563 -7.82 -38.15 -2.47
N ASN A 564 -7.63 -38.81 -3.61
CA ASN A 564 -8.61 -39.00 -4.65
C ASN A 564 -8.52 -40.45 -5.18
N GLY A 565 -9.66 -41.11 -5.39
CA GLY A 565 -9.68 -42.50 -5.83
C GLY A 565 -8.94 -43.42 -4.88
N ASN A 566 -7.99 -44.19 -5.40
CA ASN A 566 -7.20 -45.17 -4.66
C ASN A 566 -5.79 -44.68 -4.29
N GLY A 567 -5.60 -43.35 -4.16
CA GLY A 567 -4.32 -42.78 -3.80
C GLY A 567 -4.38 -41.24 -3.65
N ARG A 568 -3.19 -40.65 -3.75
CA ARG A 568 -3.03 -39.18 -3.54
C ARG A 568 -2.42 -38.60 -4.79
N ALA A 569 -3.11 -37.65 -5.43
CA ALA A 569 -2.60 -36.90 -6.56
C ALA A 569 -1.68 -35.78 -6.05
N ASP A 570 -0.55 -35.54 -6.72
CA ASP A 570 0.37 -34.47 -6.32
C ASP A 570 -0.27 -33.10 -6.48
N LEU A 571 -0.90 -32.83 -7.63
CA LEU A 571 -1.56 -31.54 -7.88
C LEU A 571 -2.80 -31.74 -8.75
N LEU A 572 -3.93 -31.21 -8.27
CA LEU A 572 -5.19 -31.16 -9.00
C LEU A 572 -5.65 -29.71 -9.18
N MET A 573 -5.86 -29.30 -10.41
CA MET A 573 -6.47 -28.02 -10.77
C MET A 573 -7.91 -28.27 -11.24
N ARG A 574 -8.88 -28.03 -10.37
CA ARG A 574 -10.30 -28.19 -10.68
C ARG A 574 -10.86 -26.90 -11.26
N ALA A 575 -11.43 -26.95 -12.44
CA ALA A 575 -12.00 -25.81 -13.13
C ALA A 575 -13.21 -25.22 -12.37
N LYS A 576 -13.20 -23.91 -12.15
CA LYS A 576 -14.34 -23.15 -11.57
C LYS A 576 -15.38 -22.76 -12.62
N ARG A 577 -15.05 -22.81 -13.90
CA ARG A 577 -15.88 -22.33 -15.01
C ARG A 577 -16.04 -23.38 -16.06
N SER A 578 -17.23 -23.45 -16.67
CA SER A 578 -17.48 -24.27 -17.84
C SER A 578 -16.59 -23.84 -19.01
N GLY A 579 -16.07 -24.82 -19.74
CA GLY A 579 -15.17 -24.61 -20.86
C GLY A 579 -13.65 -24.66 -20.52
N TYR A 580 -13.30 -24.77 -19.23
CA TYR A 580 -11.94 -25.00 -18.81
C TYR A 580 -11.74 -26.52 -18.48
N PRO A 581 -10.60 -27.14 -18.89
CA PRO A 581 -10.34 -28.53 -18.53
C PRO A 581 -9.93 -28.65 -17.07
N ASN A 582 -10.28 -29.73 -16.40
CA ASN A 582 -9.61 -30.12 -15.16
C ASN A 582 -8.21 -30.65 -15.49
N MET A 583 -7.21 -30.40 -14.63
CA MET A 583 -5.83 -30.81 -14.87
C MET A 583 -5.29 -31.54 -13.65
N MET A 584 -4.65 -32.65 -13.88
CA MET A 584 -3.96 -33.44 -12.86
C MET A 584 -2.50 -33.53 -13.23
N LEU A 585 -1.63 -33.14 -12.30
CA LEU A 585 -0.20 -33.15 -12.48
C LEU A 585 0.43 -34.14 -11.48
N GLU A 586 1.31 -35.00 -11.95
CA GLU A 586 2.08 -35.92 -11.14
C GLU A 586 3.55 -35.74 -11.45
N PHE A 587 4.36 -35.62 -10.40
CA PHE A 587 5.79 -35.34 -10.53
C PHE A 587 6.61 -36.62 -10.36
N LYS A 588 7.71 -36.73 -11.08
CA LYS A 588 8.74 -37.73 -10.92
C LYS A 588 10.10 -37.09 -10.98
N TYR A 589 11.03 -37.63 -10.21
CA TYR A 589 12.39 -37.13 -10.13
C TYR A 589 13.42 -38.25 -10.14
N THR A 590 14.50 -38.04 -10.89
CA THR A 590 15.67 -38.93 -10.86
C THR A 590 16.96 -38.12 -10.75
N LYS A 591 17.96 -38.70 -10.10
CA LYS A 591 19.36 -38.22 -10.12
C LYS A 591 20.19 -38.89 -11.21
N ASP A 592 19.71 -39.98 -11.76
CA ASP A 592 20.43 -40.73 -12.82
C ASP A 592 20.16 -40.06 -14.18
N LYS A 593 21.20 -39.42 -14.71
CA LYS A 593 21.16 -38.80 -16.04
C LYS A 593 20.96 -39.79 -17.21
N LYS A 594 21.05 -41.06 -16.94
CA LYS A 594 20.86 -42.13 -17.96
C LYS A 594 19.42 -42.64 -17.96
N GLU A 595 18.63 -42.31 -16.97
CA GLU A 595 17.23 -42.69 -16.89
C GLU A 595 16.43 -42.05 -18.01
N ASP A 596 15.53 -42.79 -18.60
CA ASP A 596 14.65 -42.35 -19.67
C ASP A 596 13.52 -41.50 -19.07
N LEU A 597 13.66 -40.17 -19.13
CA LEU A 597 12.68 -39.22 -18.58
C LEU A 597 11.32 -39.33 -19.27
N ASP A 598 11.26 -39.69 -20.54
CA ASP A 598 10.00 -39.86 -21.26
C ASP A 598 9.19 -41.03 -20.70
N LYS A 599 9.86 -42.17 -20.45
CA LYS A 599 9.21 -43.31 -19.76
C LYS A 599 8.79 -42.99 -18.35
N LEU A 600 9.59 -42.18 -17.64
CA LEU A 600 9.29 -41.77 -16.27
C LEU A 600 8.07 -40.85 -16.24
N ALA A 601 7.97 -39.89 -17.15
CA ALA A 601 6.80 -39.01 -17.30
C ALA A 601 5.53 -39.77 -17.72
N ALA A 602 5.67 -40.75 -18.64
CA ALA A 602 4.57 -41.62 -19.03
C ALA A 602 4.05 -42.46 -17.85
N SER A 603 4.96 -43.00 -17.00
CA SER A 603 4.57 -43.76 -15.81
C SER A 603 3.76 -42.96 -14.81
N ALA A 604 4.01 -41.63 -14.72
CA ALA A 604 3.21 -40.71 -13.89
C ALA A 604 1.77 -40.62 -14.40
N VAL A 605 1.56 -40.54 -15.72
CA VAL A 605 0.23 -40.53 -16.32
C VAL A 605 -0.50 -41.87 -16.09
N GLU A 606 0.19 -43.00 -16.25
CA GLU A 606 -0.38 -44.33 -15.97
C GLU A 606 -0.79 -44.43 -14.48
N GLN A 607 0.05 -43.99 -13.56
CA GLN A 607 -0.24 -44.00 -12.13
C GLN A 607 -1.54 -43.23 -11.80
N MET A 608 -1.75 -42.04 -12.36
CA MET A 608 -2.96 -41.27 -12.13
C MET A 608 -4.22 -42.00 -12.59
N LYS A 609 -4.15 -42.74 -13.71
CA LYS A 609 -5.27 -43.49 -14.28
C LYS A 609 -5.56 -44.78 -13.51
N ASP A 610 -4.52 -45.55 -13.20
CA ASP A 610 -4.65 -46.83 -12.49
C ASP A 610 -5.26 -46.60 -11.10
N LYS A 611 -4.89 -45.54 -10.47
CA LYS A 611 -5.41 -45.15 -9.14
C LYS A 611 -6.72 -44.34 -9.18
N LYS A 612 -7.24 -44.05 -10.38
CA LYS A 612 -8.51 -43.38 -10.62
C LYS A 612 -8.62 -42.04 -9.84
N TYR A 613 -7.59 -41.20 -9.98
CA TYR A 613 -7.57 -39.90 -9.30
C TYR A 613 -8.65 -38.93 -9.82
N ASP A 614 -9.25 -39.21 -10.96
CA ASP A 614 -10.30 -38.46 -11.65
C ASP A 614 -11.74 -38.74 -11.14
N VAL A 615 -11.90 -39.61 -10.14
CA VAL A 615 -13.21 -39.86 -9.54
C VAL A 615 -13.81 -38.54 -9.02
N ASN A 616 -15.00 -38.21 -9.51
CA ASN A 616 -15.73 -36.96 -9.21
C ASN A 616 -15.23 -35.70 -9.94
N LEU A 617 -14.52 -35.85 -11.05
CA LEU A 617 -14.20 -34.72 -11.95
C LEU A 617 -15.07 -34.79 -13.21
N ASP A 618 -15.60 -33.62 -13.58
CA ASP A 618 -16.26 -33.47 -14.87
C ASP A 618 -15.23 -33.51 -16.01
N THR A 619 -15.59 -34.09 -17.14
CA THR A 619 -14.73 -34.11 -18.32
C THR A 619 -14.74 -32.74 -19.04
N PRO A 620 -13.67 -32.31 -19.69
CA PRO A 620 -12.41 -33.04 -19.94
C PRO A 620 -11.38 -32.94 -18.80
N VAL A 621 -10.62 -34.02 -18.60
CA VAL A 621 -9.50 -34.06 -17.66
C VAL A 621 -8.20 -34.24 -18.46
N TYR A 622 -7.19 -33.41 -18.15
CA TYR A 622 -5.83 -33.56 -18.68
C TYR A 622 -4.94 -34.20 -17.60
N TYR A 623 -4.35 -35.34 -17.92
CA TYR A 623 -3.36 -36.02 -17.09
C TYR A 623 -1.99 -35.62 -17.58
N ILE A 624 -1.17 -35.02 -16.72
CA ILE A 624 0.12 -34.41 -17.06
C ILE A 624 1.18 -34.99 -16.14
N GLY A 625 2.04 -35.85 -16.68
CA GLY A 625 3.19 -36.38 -15.98
C GLY A 625 4.43 -35.55 -16.26
N LEU A 626 5.11 -35.09 -15.21
CA LEU A 626 6.33 -34.29 -15.28
C LEU A 626 7.49 -35.07 -14.67
N ALA A 627 8.50 -35.42 -15.48
CA ALA A 627 9.71 -36.08 -15.01
C ALA A 627 10.91 -35.15 -15.06
N HIS A 628 11.70 -35.11 -13.99
CA HIS A 628 12.79 -34.14 -13.81
C HIS A 628 14.12 -34.81 -13.53
N CYS A 629 15.20 -34.24 -14.10
CA CYS A 629 16.58 -34.53 -13.75
C CYS A 629 17.38 -33.22 -13.72
N GLY A 630 17.56 -32.61 -12.56
CA GLY A 630 18.13 -31.26 -12.44
C GLY A 630 17.29 -30.22 -13.20
N LYS A 631 17.90 -29.44 -14.09
CA LYS A 631 17.19 -28.47 -14.92
C LYS A 631 16.55 -29.05 -16.20
N GLN A 632 16.55 -30.34 -16.37
CA GLN A 632 15.89 -31.01 -17.50
C GLN A 632 14.54 -31.56 -17.06
N ALA A 633 13.50 -31.31 -17.87
CA ALA A 633 12.16 -31.85 -17.68
C ALA A 633 11.64 -32.47 -18.97
N VAL A 634 10.88 -33.54 -18.84
CA VAL A 634 10.08 -34.15 -19.91
C VAL A 634 8.64 -34.22 -19.43
N ILE A 635 7.72 -33.82 -20.29
CA ILE A 635 6.29 -33.81 -20.00
C ILE A 635 5.57 -34.78 -20.90
N HIS A 636 4.83 -35.68 -20.30
CA HIS A 636 3.92 -36.59 -21.01
C HIS A 636 2.49 -36.26 -20.63
N TYR A 637 1.57 -36.24 -21.60
CA TYR A 637 0.18 -35.90 -21.31
C TYR A 637 -0.80 -36.81 -22.02
N GLN A 638 -1.98 -36.93 -21.43
CA GLN A 638 -3.10 -37.61 -22.02
C GLN A 638 -4.41 -36.89 -21.63
N LYS A 639 -5.31 -36.76 -22.61
CA LYS A 639 -6.66 -36.25 -22.40
C LYS A 639 -7.63 -37.39 -22.18
N SER A 640 -8.59 -37.22 -21.21
CA SER A 640 -9.67 -38.19 -20.98
C SER A 640 -10.64 -38.23 -22.15
#